data_b07a43db9f70723f98be25a59e92161a
#
_entry.id   b07a43db9f70723f98be25a59e92161a
#
_cell.length_a   1.000
_cell.length_b   1.000
_cell.length_c   1.000
_cell.angle_alpha   90.00
_cell.angle_beta   90.00
_cell.angle_gamma   90.00
#
_symmetry.space_group_name_H-M   'P 1'
#
loop_
_entity.id
_entity.type
_entity.pdbx_description
1 polymer ?
#
loop_
_entity_poly.entity_id
_entity_poly.type
_entity_poly.pdbx_seq_one_letter_code
_entity_poly.pdbx_strand_id
1 'polypeptide(L)'
;MKKTVYIALAYLLSIVLLVALMPRQKKIAFDYEEGRPWKHLPLIANYDFPVYKSEATIAMERDSAMKTFQPFYSVNMQTAQIEVRLFRADYKKGMFQKVPDNYAHYVAEMLAKVYQAGIVSTEGMSELMRNGSTAIRIVNGKEAVSTPVSGIYSTRTAYEYIMHNDTINYRRDILMRCNINNYLTQNLLYDVKRTDGAKADLISSISAANGMILKGQRIIDRGEIVSARQKQLIDSYTKESKRRSEIRTDFWEQVSGQALLVFLILGFFPIYLKMFRPDYIRSTSTLLFFFTLLVLFPLLTYSIVRFSLAAVYIIPYAIVPFFIRIFLDSRTATMALIVVVLLSAIGVQMSFEFILLQLYMGLTAIYGIRELTQRSQIIRVVGLVFIVGMVAQLAQDMLEGLSFSQLSLYRYLFITFSCIQLLFAYPLMYLIERVYRFTSSVTLIELTNINHPLLRRMSKVAQGTLNHSMQVSNLAAEVALKIGASSQLVRTGALYHDIGKMLNPLFFTENQNGVNPHDALEAKDGFSKEERSAQIIIGHVTEGLRLAEKHHLPKSICNFIRTHHGRGKVKYFYIQWQNEHPDETPRDALFTYPGPNPTTKEQAILMMCDAVEASSRSLKEYTKESLTELVNRIIDTQVADGAFLRCPITFRDISDAKDVLIDNLKTIYHTRIAYPTLHPHQEERPARTRRRGGSLFTSLRRNT
;
A
#
# COMPACT_ATOMS: atom_id res chain seq x y z
N MET A 1 4.31 4.25 -29.57
CA MET A 1 4.25 5.56 -28.93
C MET A 1 3.08 5.75 -27.96
N LYS A 2 1.81 5.64 -28.34
CA LYS A 2 0.65 5.87 -27.45
C LYS A 2 0.68 5.04 -26.14
N LYS A 3 0.98 3.74 -26.20
CA LYS A 3 1.00 2.86 -25.00
C LYS A 3 2.07 3.23 -23.98
N THR A 4 3.27 3.62 -24.44
CA THR A 4 4.37 4.07 -23.56
C THR A 4 4.00 5.35 -22.81
N VAL A 5 3.30 6.27 -23.48
CA VAL A 5 2.80 7.51 -22.87
C VAL A 5 1.76 7.22 -21.79
N TYR A 6 0.82 6.30 -22.03
CA TYR A 6 -0.17 5.91 -21.00
C TYR A 6 0.47 5.26 -19.77
N ILE A 7 1.48 4.42 -19.95
CA ILE A 7 2.24 3.81 -18.86
C ILE A 7 2.95 4.89 -18.04
N ALA A 8 3.64 5.83 -18.70
CA ALA A 8 4.33 6.93 -18.03
C ALA A 8 3.36 7.82 -17.25
N LEU A 9 2.19 8.12 -17.83
CA LEU A 9 1.15 8.92 -17.18
C LEU A 9 0.58 8.19 -15.93
N ALA A 10 0.32 6.88 -16.03
CA ALA A 10 -0.14 6.08 -14.91
C ALA A 10 0.89 6.04 -13.77
N TYR A 11 2.18 5.96 -14.11
CA TYR A 11 3.29 6.05 -13.15
C TYR A 11 3.31 7.40 -12.44
N LEU A 12 3.26 8.49 -13.20
CA LEU A 12 3.24 9.84 -12.66
C LEU A 12 2.03 10.04 -11.72
N LEU A 13 0.85 9.60 -12.16
CA LEU A 13 -0.37 9.68 -11.36
C LEU A 13 -0.24 8.88 -10.05
N SER A 14 0.37 7.68 -10.11
CA SER A 14 0.62 6.86 -8.93
C SER A 14 1.54 7.55 -7.93
N ILE A 15 2.63 8.19 -8.40
CA ILE A 15 3.54 8.96 -7.56
C ILE A 15 2.81 10.12 -6.88
N VAL A 16 2.06 10.91 -7.66
CA VAL A 16 1.30 12.04 -7.14
C VAL A 16 0.29 11.58 -6.08
N LEU A 17 -0.44 10.50 -6.35
CA LEU A 17 -1.45 9.96 -5.45
C LEU A 17 -0.83 9.45 -4.13
N LEU A 18 0.27 8.69 -4.23
CA LEU A 18 0.99 8.17 -3.06
C LEU A 18 1.56 9.31 -2.21
N VAL A 19 2.22 10.29 -2.82
CA VAL A 19 2.80 11.45 -2.11
C VAL A 19 1.70 12.33 -1.50
N ALA A 20 0.56 12.51 -2.17
CA ALA A 20 -0.55 13.31 -1.66
C ALA A 20 -1.16 12.73 -0.38
N LEU A 21 -1.27 11.39 -0.27
CA LEU A 21 -1.84 10.69 0.88
C LEU A 21 -0.80 10.29 1.93
N MET A 22 0.49 10.39 1.61
CA MET A 22 1.56 10.02 2.54
C MET A 22 1.49 10.85 3.84
N PRO A 23 1.57 10.22 5.01
CA PRO A 23 1.57 10.94 6.27
C PRO A 23 2.82 11.81 6.38
N ARG A 24 2.61 13.14 6.56
CA ARG A 24 3.68 14.15 6.59
C ARG A 24 4.10 14.53 7.99
N GLN A 25 3.26 14.28 8.98
CA GLN A 25 3.58 14.51 10.38
C GLN A 25 3.78 13.17 11.07
N LYS A 26 5.01 12.87 11.47
CA LYS A 26 5.20 12.03 12.64
C LYS A 26 4.64 12.86 13.81
N LYS A 27 3.39 12.64 14.21
CA LYS A 27 2.91 13.08 15.50
C LYS A 27 3.82 12.38 16.52
N ILE A 28 4.80 13.11 17.04
CA ILE A 28 5.55 12.71 18.22
C ILE A 28 4.56 12.91 19.38
N ALA A 29 3.57 12.07 19.48
CA ALA A 29 2.69 12.00 20.63
C ALA A 29 3.27 10.89 21.50
N PHE A 30 4.12 11.28 22.44
CA PHE A 30 4.53 10.39 23.51
C PHE A 30 3.38 10.28 24.50
N ASP A 31 2.95 9.05 24.78
CA ASP A 31 2.04 8.78 25.89
C ASP A 31 2.87 8.57 27.14
N TYR A 32 2.87 9.54 28.05
CA TYR A 32 3.64 9.51 29.28
C TYR A 32 2.96 10.31 30.40
N GLU A 33 3.17 9.87 31.60
CA GLU A 33 2.68 10.50 32.82
C GLU A 33 3.85 10.79 33.75
N GLU A 34 3.79 11.92 34.45
CA GLU A 34 4.78 12.28 35.49
C GLU A 34 4.75 11.24 36.62
N GLY A 35 5.94 10.85 37.07
CA GLY A 35 6.09 9.81 38.12
C GLY A 35 6.04 8.37 37.58
N ARG A 36 5.80 8.14 36.29
CA ARG A 36 5.84 6.82 35.68
C ARG A 36 7.10 6.58 34.84
N PRO A 37 7.54 5.32 34.68
CA PRO A 37 8.65 5.00 33.79
C PRO A 37 8.36 5.34 32.34
N TRP A 38 9.36 5.89 31.64
CA TRP A 38 9.32 6.14 30.20
C TRP A 38 9.30 4.81 29.41
N LYS A 39 8.21 4.56 28.67
CA LYS A 39 7.96 3.30 27.96
C LYS A 39 8.53 3.27 26.53
N HIS A 40 8.91 4.43 25.99
CA HIS A 40 9.39 4.56 24.64
C HIS A 40 10.92 4.38 24.56
N LEU A 41 11.44 4.35 23.31
CA LEU A 41 12.90 4.36 23.08
C LEU A 41 13.54 5.62 23.70
N PRO A 42 14.86 5.61 23.96
CA PRO A 42 15.57 6.79 24.44
C PRO A 42 15.27 8.01 23.56
N LEU A 43 14.86 9.11 24.19
CA LEU A 43 14.57 10.34 23.50
C LEU A 43 15.83 11.23 23.48
N ILE A 44 16.35 11.47 22.28
CA ILE A 44 17.51 12.30 22.02
C ILE A 44 17.07 13.52 21.22
N ALA A 45 17.60 14.70 21.53
CA ALA A 45 17.31 15.92 20.81
C ALA A 45 17.86 15.88 19.38
N ASN A 46 16.99 15.91 18.38
CA ASN A 46 17.38 15.91 16.96
C ASN A 46 17.82 17.30 16.46
N TYR A 47 17.55 18.35 17.24
CA TYR A 47 17.88 19.76 16.97
C TYR A 47 17.99 20.53 18.28
N ASP A 48 18.59 21.71 18.24
CA ASP A 48 18.66 22.63 19.38
C ASP A 48 17.27 23.22 19.63
N PHE A 49 16.83 23.22 20.90
CA PHE A 49 15.55 23.80 21.26
C PHE A 49 15.54 24.45 22.64
N PRO A 50 14.76 25.54 22.83
CA PRO A 50 14.60 26.19 24.12
C PRO A 50 13.73 25.36 25.06
N VAL A 51 14.09 25.33 26.33
CA VAL A 51 13.27 24.74 27.40
C VAL A 51 12.25 25.75 27.85
N TYR A 52 11.03 25.65 27.43
CA TYR A 52 9.94 26.57 27.76
C TYR A 52 9.55 26.46 29.24
N LYS A 53 9.38 27.61 29.90
CA LYS A 53 8.80 27.70 31.25
C LYS A 53 7.32 27.35 31.21
N SER A 54 6.77 26.83 32.31
CA SER A 54 5.33 26.65 32.44
C SER A 54 4.61 28.00 32.48
N GLU A 55 3.36 28.07 32.04
CA GLU A 55 2.55 29.28 32.10
C GLU A 55 2.43 29.79 33.55
N ALA A 56 2.33 28.88 34.51
CA ALA A 56 2.33 29.24 35.94
C ALA A 56 3.62 29.93 36.39
N THR A 57 4.78 29.41 35.93
CA THR A 57 6.09 30.05 36.26
C THR A 57 6.22 31.45 35.64
N ILE A 58 5.80 31.60 34.37
CA ILE A 58 5.80 32.90 33.68
C ILE A 58 4.85 33.88 34.40
N ALA A 59 3.67 33.43 34.83
CA ALA A 59 2.71 34.24 35.57
C ALA A 59 3.28 34.69 36.91
N MET A 60 3.94 33.80 37.68
CA MET A 60 4.59 34.13 38.95
C MET A 60 5.73 35.15 38.76
N GLU A 61 6.58 34.99 37.75
CA GLU A 61 7.64 35.94 37.42
C GLU A 61 7.08 37.30 37.01
N ARG A 62 6.00 37.32 36.25
CA ARG A 62 5.29 38.53 35.85
C ARG A 62 4.71 39.26 37.08
N ASP A 63 4.02 38.53 37.95
CA ASP A 63 3.45 39.12 39.17
C ASP A 63 4.54 39.66 40.09
N SER A 64 5.64 38.93 40.24
CA SER A 64 6.80 39.36 41.01
C SER A 64 7.42 40.64 40.44
N ALA A 65 7.62 40.69 39.12
CA ALA A 65 8.13 41.87 38.43
C ALA A 65 7.19 43.09 38.55
N MET A 66 5.89 42.83 38.48
CA MET A 66 4.88 43.90 38.61
C MET A 66 4.79 44.49 40.03
N LYS A 67 5.07 43.71 41.07
CA LYS A 67 5.12 44.21 42.48
C LYS A 67 6.27 45.21 42.70
N THR A 68 7.33 45.16 41.98
CA THR A 68 8.48 46.08 42.06
C THR A 68 8.43 47.18 41.03
N PHE A 69 7.43 47.21 40.20
CA PHE A 69 7.27 48.24 39.15
C PHE A 69 6.95 49.60 39.72
N GLN A 70 7.62 50.65 39.27
CA GLN A 70 7.43 52.04 39.67
C GLN A 70 6.79 52.82 38.52
N PRO A 71 5.54 53.33 38.69
CA PRO A 71 4.84 54.12 37.68
C PRO A 71 5.52 55.46 37.46
N PHE A 72 5.44 55.98 36.24
CA PHE A 72 6.02 57.27 35.88
C PHE A 72 5.02 58.41 36.07
N TYR A 73 5.54 59.50 36.67
CA TYR A 73 4.85 60.76 36.84
C TYR A 73 5.65 61.88 36.23
N SER A 74 5.07 62.79 35.47
CA SER A 74 5.70 63.95 34.94
C SER A 74 5.46 65.16 35.90
N VAL A 75 6.52 65.90 36.23
CA VAL A 75 6.41 67.07 37.07
C VAL A 75 6.13 68.32 36.22
N ASN A 76 5.11 69.11 36.59
CA ASN A 76 4.85 70.42 36.02
C ASN A 76 5.38 71.52 36.96
N MET A 77 6.61 71.95 36.66
CA MET A 77 7.28 73.03 37.46
C MET A 77 6.57 74.38 37.36
N GLN A 78 5.84 74.64 36.29
CA GLN A 78 5.11 75.92 36.12
C GLN A 78 3.99 76.06 37.14
N THR A 79 3.31 74.95 37.44
CA THR A 79 2.20 74.99 38.44
C THR A 79 2.67 75.46 39.76
N ALA A 80 3.78 75.01 40.27
CA ALA A 80 4.38 75.47 41.54
C ALA A 80 4.65 76.95 41.54
N GLN A 81 5.23 77.47 40.46
CA GLN A 81 5.56 78.90 40.35
C GLN A 81 4.29 79.77 40.23
N ILE A 82 3.31 79.29 39.52
CA ILE A 82 2.02 80.01 39.33
C ILE A 82 1.29 80.09 40.65
N GLU A 83 1.08 78.98 41.32
CA GLU A 83 0.30 78.91 42.54
C GLU A 83 0.89 79.75 43.70
N VAL A 84 2.23 79.61 43.87
CA VAL A 84 2.94 80.41 44.89
C VAL A 84 2.88 81.90 44.55
N ARG A 85 2.98 82.30 43.27
CA ARG A 85 2.83 83.73 42.87
C ARG A 85 1.41 84.20 43.07
N LEU A 86 0.37 83.44 42.73
CA LEU A 86 -1.02 83.77 42.93
C LEU A 86 -1.28 84.01 44.41
N PHE A 87 -0.84 83.08 45.29
CA PHE A 87 -1.00 83.33 46.75
C PHE A 87 -0.37 84.63 47.23
N ARG A 88 0.87 84.90 46.81
CA ARG A 88 1.54 86.17 47.17
C ARG A 88 0.86 87.41 46.59
N ALA A 89 0.37 87.28 45.37
CA ALA A 89 -0.41 88.37 44.72
C ALA A 89 -1.72 88.66 45.42
N ASP A 90 -2.46 87.64 45.79
CA ASP A 90 -3.79 87.74 46.46
C ASP A 90 -3.60 88.22 47.90
N TYR A 91 -2.50 87.85 48.56
CA TYR A 91 -2.14 88.45 49.83
C TYR A 91 -1.86 90.00 49.72
N LYS A 92 -1.09 90.43 48.74
CA LYS A 92 -0.79 91.86 48.48
C LYS A 92 -2.03 92.64 48.11
N LYS A 93 -3.05 92.06 47.50
CA LYS A 93 -4.41 92.63 47.17
C LYS A 93 -5.28 92.73 48.40
N GLY A 94 -4.87 92.22 49.55
CA GLY A 94 -5.66 92.31 50.81
C GLY A 94 -6.80 91.28 50.84
N MET A 95 -6.81 90.20 50.02
CA MET A 95 -7.89 89.24 50.00
C MET A 95 -8.00 88.40 51.29
N PHE A 96 -6.97 88.41 52.15
CA PHE A 96 -6.96 87.67 53.41
C PHE A 96 -7.13 88.59 54.57
N GLN A 97 -8.27 88.68 55.25
CA GLN A 97 -8.55 89.60 56.34
C GLN A 97 -7.78 89.22 57.59
N LYS A 98 -7.02 90.19 58.13
CA LYS A 98 -6.25 90.11 59.43
C LYS A 98 -5.24 88.96 59.48
N VAL A 99 -4.56 88.66 58.36
CA VAL A 99 -3.42 87.65 58.28
C VAL A 99 -2.09 88.47 58.37
N PRO A 100 -1.21 88.24 59.37
CA PRO A 100 0.09 88.93 59.49
C PRO A 100 1.06 88.47 58.40
N ASP A 101 2.02 89.32 58.03
CA ASP A 101 3.07 89.07 57.00
C ASP A 101 3.85 87.76 57.18
N ASN A 102 4.18 87.47 58.45
CA ASN A 102 4.96 86.29 58.81
C ASN A 102 4.16 84.98 58.46
N TYR A 103 2.82 84.96 58.57
CA TYR A 103 1.95 83.86 58.19
C TYR A 103 1.93 83.71 56.67
N ALA A 104 1.80 84.80 55.93
CA ALA A 104 1.81 84.76 54.47
C ALA A 104 3.16 84.29 53.94
N HIS A 105 4.28 84.70 54.58
CA HIS A 105 5.58 84.17 54.21
C HIS A 105 5.73 82.71 54.49
N TYR A 106 5.33 82.22 55.67
CA TYR A 106 5.30 80.81 56.05
C TYR A 106 4.45 79.96 55.06
N VAL A 107 3.24 80.43 54.75
CA VAL A 107 2.40 79.65 53.79
C VAL A 107 3.08 79.59 52.40
N ALA A 108 3.59 80.68 51.90
CA ALA A 108 4.31 80.70 50.62
C ALA A 108 5.57 79.84 50.60
N GLU A 109 6.30 79.74 51.68
CA GLU A 109 7.42 78.83 51.82
C GLU A 109 6.99 77.37 51.89
N MET A 110 5.99 77.08 52.68
CA MET A 110 5.44 75.75 52.82
C MET A 110 4.78 75.24 51.51
N LEU A 111 4.05 76.10 50.76
CA LEU A 111 3.58 75.80 49.43
C LEU A 111 4.75 75.41 48.50
N ALA A 112 5.82 76.20 48.47
CA ALA A 112 7.00 75.92 47.66
C ALA A 112 7.63 74.57 48.03
N LYS A 113 7.71 74.26 49.35
CA LYS A 113 8.26 73.00 49.85
C LYS A 113 7.44 71.77 49.45
N VAL A 114 6.06 71.80 49.57
CA VAL A 114 5.20 70.70 49.19
C VAL A 114 5.16 70.50 47.66
N TYR A 115 5.24 71.57 46.87
CA TYR A 115 5.36 71.50 45.42
C TYR A 115 6.70 70.92 44.96
N GLN A 116 7.77 71.23 45.70
CA GLN A 116 9.09 70.60 45.42
C GLN A 116 9.11 69.10 45.68
N ALA A 117 8.41 68.69 46.75
CA ALA A 117 8.24 67.26 47.05
C ALA A 117 7.32 66.57 46.02
N GLY A 118 6.36 67.29 45.50
CA GLY A 118 5.37 66.80 44.48
C GLY A 118 3.99 66.54 45.07
N ILE A 119 2.98 67.03 44.39
CA ILE A 119 1.56 66.88 44.75
C ILE A 119 0.84 66.09 43.65
N VAL A 120 0.31 64.92 44.02
CA VAL A 120 -0.59 64.11 43.18
C VAL A 120 -2.06 64.38 43.52
N SER A 121 -2.99 63.99 42.67
CA SER A 121 -4.39 64.04 43.03
C SER A 121 -4.71 63.09 44.19
N THR A 122 -5.79 63.34 44.93
CA THR A 122 -6.21 62.47 46.04
C THR A 122 -6.56 61.06 45.56
N GLU A 123 -7.18 60.96 44.38
CA GLU A 123 -7.49 59.71 43.70
C GLU A 123 -6.19 58.97 43.30
N GLY A 124 -5.22 59.68 42.71
CA GLY A 124 -3.94 59.14 42.31
C GLY A 124 -3.13 58.58 43.50
N MET A 125 -3.12 59.28 44.66
CA MET A 125 -2.51 58.77 45.89
C MET A 125 -3.23 57.50 46.39
N SER A 126 -4.54 57.44 46.36
CA SER A 126 -5.34 56.29 46.78
C SER A 126 -5.08 55.09 45.87
N GLU A 127 -4.88 55.34 44.61
CA GLU A 127 -4.56 54.29 43.62
C GLU A 127 -3.13 53.73 43.82
N LEU A 128 -2.15 54.58 44.07
CA LEU A 128 -0.77 54.18 44.42
C LEU A 128 -0.75 53.30 45.68
N MET A 129 -1.50 53.64 46.69
CA MET A 129 -1.60 52.86 47.94
C MET A 129 -2.33 51.54 47.72
N ARG A 130 -3.44 51.54 46.96
CA ARG A 130 -4.20 50.32 46.63
C ARG A 130 -3.36 49.32 45.81
N ASN A 131 -2.52 49.83 44.89
CA ASN A 131 -1.63 49.03 44.08
C ASN A 131 -0.34 48.59 44.81
N GLY A 132 -0.15 49.00 46.09
CA GLY A 132 1.01 48.63 46.87
C GLY A 132 2.31 49.25 46.33
N SER A 133 2.26 50.37 45.61
CA SER A 133 3.43 51.01 45.04
C SER A 133 4.24 51.69 46.17
N THR A 134 5.48 51.27 46.36
CA THR A 134 6.38 51.81 47.38
C THR A 134 7.12 53.09 46.91
N ALA A 135 7.29 53.23 45.60
CA ALA A 135 7.96 54.37 44.99
C ALA A 135 7.35 54.65 43.58
N ILE A 136 7.53 55.87 43.13
CA ILE A 136 7.19 56.36 41.79
C ILE A 136 8.45 56.90 41.09
N ARG A 137 8.43 56.96 39.78
CA ARG A 137 9.47 57.65 39.00
C ARG A 137 9.01 59.02 38.55
N ILE A 138 9.60 60.08 39.14
CA ILE A 138 9.32 61.45 38.76
C ILE A 138 10.21 61.86 37.58
N VAL A 139 9.59 62.22 36.48
CA VAL A 139 10.29 62.63 35.26
C VAL A 139 10.33 64.18 35.20
N ASN A 140 11.56 64.65 35.13
CA ASN A 140 11.84 66.07 34.90
C ASN A 140 12.75 66.21 33.66
N GLY A 141 12.14 66.59 32.54
CA GLY A 141 12.86 66.61 31.25
C GLY A 141 13.33 65.24 30.78
N LYS A 142 14.65 65.02 30.78
CA LYS A 142 15.28 63.76 30.37
C LYS A 142 15.61 62.82 31.53
N GLU A 143 15.55 63.28 32.75
CA GLU A 143 15.90 62.52 33.93
C GLU A 143 14.64 61.96 34.61
N ALA A 144 14.77 60.74 35.14
CA ALA A 144 13.72 60.07 35.91
C ALA A 144 14.28 59.65 37.26
N VAL A 145 13.79 60.21 38.33
CA VAL A 145 14.24 59.98 39.71
C VAL A 145 13.23 59.10 40.45
N SER A 146 13.72 58.01 41.08
CA SER A 146 12.85 57.19 41.94
C SER A 146 12.61 57.92 43.26
N THR A 147 11.35 58.17 43.59
CA THR A 147 10.92 58.88 44.82
C THR A 147 9.94 57.94 45.57
N PRO A 148 10.18 57.71 46.88
CA PRO A 148 9.25 56.93 47.70
C PRO A 148 7.88 57.60 47.78
N VAL A 149 6.80 56.82 47.76
CA VAL A 149 5.40 57.37 47.86
C VAL A 149 5.21 58.15 49.18
N SER A 150 5.95 57.78 50.23
CA SER A 150 5.97 58.54 51.52
C SER A 150 6.57 59.95 51.42
N GLY A 151 7.36 60.23 50.37
CA GLY A 151 7.98 61.52 50.13
C GLY A 151 7.14 62.49 49.29
N ILE A 152 6.00 62.13 48.82
CA ILE A 152 5.10 62.98 48.02
C ILE A 152 3.77 63.23 48.76
N TYR A 153 3.04 64.23 48.34
CA TYR A 153 1.77 64.60 48.97
C TYR A 153 0.60 64.42 48.02
N SER A 154 -0.59 64.12 48.60
CA SER A 154 -1.85 64.43 47.93
C SER A 154 -2.24 65.88 48.21
N THR A 155 -3.17 66.44 47.48
CA THR A 155 -3.69 67.77 47.78
C THR A 155 -4.20 67.86 49.21
N ARG A 156 -4.80 66.80 49.76
CA ARG A 156 -5.24 66.70 51.15
C ARG A 156 -4.07 66.64 52.12
N THR A 157 -3.12 65.75 51.93
CA THR A 157 -1.99 65.58 52.86
C THR A 157 -1.04 66.78 52.81
N ALA A 158 -0.91 67.48 51.68
CA ALA A 158 -0.22 68.73 51.54
C ALA A 158 -0.85 69.82 52.41
N TYR A 159 -2.17 69.93 52.38
CA TYR A 159 -2.91 70.84 53.24
C TYR A 159 -2.69 70.50 54.71
N GLU A 160 -2.88 69.26 55.10
CA GLU A 160 -2.65 68.81 56.48
C GLU A 160 -1.23 69.08 56.93
N TYR A 161 -0.23 68.86 56.07
CA TYR A 161 1.16 69.13 56.36
C TYR A 161 1.40 70.63 56.63
N ILE A 162 0.94 71.54 55.80
CA ILE A 162 1.06 72.98 55.94
C ILE A 162 0.42 73.44 57.22
N MET A 163 -0.73 72.93 57.57
CA MET A 163 -1.54 73.28 58.74
C MET A 163 -0.98 72.77 60.06
N HIS A 164 -0.13 71.73 60.07
CA HIS A 164 0.35 71.08 61.28
C HIS A 164 1.87 71.09 61.45
N ASN A 165 2.66 71.60 60.48
CA ASN A 165 4.12 71.49 60.49
C ASN A 165 4.74 72.33 61.57
N ASP A 166 4.20 73.51 61.90
CA ASP A 166 4.67 74.34 62.98
C ASP A 166 3.47 75.00 63.75
N THR A 167 2.94 74.29 64.71
CA THR A 167 1.75 74.67 65.51
C THR A 167 2.12 75.56 66.70
N ILE A 168 3.49 75.69 66.99
CA ILE A 168 4.00 76.47 68.08
C ILE A 168 4.01 77.95 67.65
N ASN A 169 4.57 78.22 66.47
CA ASN A 169 4.74 79.61 66.01
C ASN A 169 3.55 80.12 65.19
N TYR A 170 2.72 79.27 64.61
CA TYR A 170 1.61 79.61 63.71
C TYR A 170 0.27 78.98 64.15
N ARG A 171 -0.62 79.87 64.56
CA ARG A 171 -2.02 79.46 64.97
C ARG A 171 -2.79 78.98 63.81
N ARG A 172 -3.47 77.83 63.94
CA ARG A 172 -4.29 77.19 62.91
C ARG A 172 -5.50 78.02 62.44
N ASP A 173 -6.14 78.83 63.40
CA ASP A 173 -7.28 79.67 63.10
C ASP A 173 -6.91 80.84 62.14
N ILE A 174 -5.69 81.25 62.16
CA ILE A 174 -5.19 82.34 61.26
C ILE A 174 -4.79 81.67 59.92
N LEU A 175 -4.10 80.50 59.92
CA LEU A 175 -3.76 79.76 58.68
C LEU A 175 -4.98 79.38 57.86
N MET A 176 -6.11 79.06 58.51
CA MET A 176 -7.38 78.79 57.80
C MET A 176 -7.89 79.99 56.96
N ARG A 177 -7.63 81.22 57.39
CA ARG A 177 -8.02 82.42 56.66
C ARG A 177 -7.23 82.61 55.35
N CYS A 178 -6.14 81.92 55.17
CA CYS A 178 -5.32 81.94 53.94
C CYS A 178 -5.91 81.11 52.76
N ASN A 179 -7.04 80.38 52.99
CA ASN A 179 -7.72 79.53 51.97
C ASN A 179 -6.70 78.68 51.16
N ILE A 180 -5.77 78.06 51.86
CA ILE A 180 -4.60 77.29 51.27
C ILE A 180 -5.07 76.28 50.24
N ASN A 181 -6.24 75.70 50.42
CA ASN A 181 -6.78 74.69 49.45
C ASN A 181 -6.93 75.26 48.02
N ASN A 182 -7.15 76.55 47.86
CA ASN A 182 -7.28 77.12 46.51
C ASN A 182 -5.96 77.21 45.75
N TYR A 183 -4.83 77.02 46.42
CA TYR A 183 -3.49 77.09 45.87
C TYR A 183 -2.78 75.74 45.92
N LEU A 184 -3.50 74.62 46.17
CA LEU A 184 -2.98 73.27 46.21
C LEU A 184 -3.57 72.49 45.04
N THR A 185 -2.89 72.57 43.90
CA THR A 185 -3.22 71.81 42.70
C THR A 185 -2.17 70.72 42.46
N GLN A 186 -2.55 69.67 41.78
CA GLN A 186 -1.57 68.62 41.44
C GLN A 186 -0.51 69.17 40.47
N ASN A 187 0.76 68.91 40.74
CA ASN A 187 1.86 69.18 39.83
C ASN A 187 2.58 67.90 39.35
N LEU A 188 2.21 66.74 39.92
CA LEU A 188 2.63 65.45 39.45
C LEU A 188 1.49 64.80 38.69
N LEU A 189 1.68 64.66 37.36
CA LEU A 189 0.70 64.06 36.46
C LEU A 189 1.14 62.66 36.10
N TYR A 190 0.24 61.67 36.19
CA TYR A 190 0.51 60.32 35.78
C TYR A 190 0.82 60.25 34.29
N ASP A 191 1.98 59.71 33.92
CA ASP A 191 2.43 59.56 32.52
C ASP A 191 2.03 58.19 32.01
N VAL A 192 0.80 58.09 31.43
CA VAL A 192 0.22 56.86 30.90
C VAL A 192 1.13 56.22 29.85
N LYS A 193 1.63 57.04 28.89
CA LYS A 193 2.41 56.53 27.76
C LYS A 193 3.75 55.91 28.18
N ARG A 194 4.48 56.58 29.10
CA ARG A 194 5.74 56.05 29.61
C ARG A 194 5.53 54.87 30.54
N THR A 195 4.49 54.92 31.38
CA THR A 195 4.16 53.83 32.30
C THR A 195 3.80 52.55 31.53
N ASP A 196 2.90 52.64 30.53
CA ASP A 196 2.46 51.51 29.77
C ASP A 196 3.57 50.94 28.86
N GLY A 197 4.41 51.84 28.28
CA GLY A 197 5.61 51.42 27.55
C GLY A 197 6.57 50.66 28.44
N ALA A 198 6.92 51.18 29.62
CA ALA A 198 7.83 50.52 30.55
C ALA A 198 7.25 49.18 31.11
N LYS A 199 5.91 49.08 31.31
CA LYS A 199 5.24 47.82 31.65
C LYS A 199 5.39 46.81 30.55
N ALA A 200 5.18 47.19 29.30
CA ALA A 200 5.30 46.31 28.14
C ALA A 200 6.77 45.83 28.00
N ASP A 201 7.73 46.73 28.15
CA ASP A 201 9.16 46.36 28.10
C ASP A 201 9.54 45.42 29.23
N LEU A 202 9.07 45.64 30.45
CA LEU A 202 9.29 44.75 31.58
C LEU A 202 8.71 43.36 31.33
N ILE A 203 7.48 43.26 30.82
CA ILE A 203 6.85 41.99 30.51
C ILE A 203 7.60 41.30 29.37
N SER A 204 8.00 42.03 28.34
CA SER A 204 8.74 41.46 27.19
C SER A 204 10.16 41.00 27.57
N SER A 205 10.74 41.54 28.60
CA SER A 205 12.09 41.13 29.10
C SER A 205 12.06 39.79 29.85
N ILE A 206 10.89 39.31 30.26
CA ILE A 206 10.75 38.01 30.93
C ILE A 206 10.96 36.90 29.89
N SER A 207 12.05 36.18 29.99
CA SER A 207 12.37 35.06 29.10
C SER A 207 11.33 33.95 29.21
N ALA A 208 10.76 33.52 28.06
CA ALA A 208 9.88 32.39 28.01
C ALA A 208 10.57 31.04 28.17
N ALA A 209 11.91 31.01 28.19
CA ALA A 209 12.73 29.80 28.27
C ALA A 209 13.75 29.85 29.41
N ASN A 210 14.04 28.68 29.98
CA ASN A 210 14.96 28.44 31.06
C ASN A 210 16.28 27.78 30.62
N GLY A 211 16.73 28.01 29.40
CA GLY A 211 17.93 27.40 28.84
C GLY A 211 17.66 26.75 27.48
N MET A 212 18.67 26.07 26.98
CA MET A 212 18.64 25.41 25.66
C MET A 212 19.19 24.00 25.78
N ILE A 213 18.53 23.05 25.10
CA ILE A 213 19.02 21.69 24.88
C ILE A 213 19.62 21.62 23.48
N LEU A 214 20.87 21.12 23.39
CA LEU A 214 21.60 21.01 22.13
C LEU A 214 21.27 19.70 21.41
N LYS A 215 21.38 19.70 20.09
CA LYS A 215 21.30 18.50 19.26
C LYS A 215 22.22 17.40 19.76
N GLY A 216 21.70 16.17 19.86
CA GLY A 216 22.43 15.02 20.37
C GLY A 216 22.37 14.84 21.89
N GLN A 217 21.86 15.81 22.66
CA GLN A 217 21.64 15.62 24.08
C GLN A 217 20.48 14.66 24.35
N ARG A 218 20.70 13.77 25.30
CA ARG A 218 19.69 12.84 25.79
C ARG A 218 18.68 13.56 26.68
N ILE A 219 17.40 13.38 26.42
CA ILE A 219 16.29 13.96 27.17
C ILE A 219 15.81 12.99 28.26
N ILE A 220 15.58 11.72 27.89
CA ILE A 220 15.15 10.66 28.81
C ILE A 220 15.51 9.29 28.24
N ASP A 221 15.84 8.32 29.10
CA ASP A 221 16.08 6.93 28.73
C ASP A 221 14.86 6.02 28.96
N ARG A 222 14.87 4.86 28.29
CA ARG A 222 13.85 3.84 28.50
C ARG A 222 13.88 3.30 29.94
N GLY A 223 12.73 3.29 30.61
CA GLY A 223 12.61 2.85 32.01
C GLY A 223 12.92 3.94 33.03
N GLU A 224 13.47 5.08 32.64
CA GLU A 224 13.68 6.22 33.53
C GLU A 224 12.35 6.86 33.95
N ILE A 225 12.21 7.22 35.24
CA ILE A 225 10.99 7.84 35.75
C ILE A 225 10.89 9.27 35.22
N VAL A 226 9.74 9.60 34.63
CA VAL A 226 9.48 10.95 34.10
C VAL A 226 9.33 11.93 35.27
N SER A 227 10.39 12.66 35.62
CA SER A 227 10.35 13.74 36.59
C SER A 227 9.68 14.99 36.01
N ALA A 228 9.30 15.95 36.88
CA ALA A 228 8.74 17.25 36.42
C ALA A 228 9.66 17.96 35.42
N ARG A 229 10.99 17.87 35.62
CA ARG A 229 11.99 18.43 34.71
C ARG A 229 11.98 17.72 33.33
N GLN A 230 11.95 16.40 33.32
CA GLN A 230 11.92 15.63 32.08
C GLN A 230 10.61 15.85 31.33
N LYS A 231 9.48 15.95 32.05
CA LYS A 231 8.19 16.36 31.45
C LYS A 231 8.31 17.71 30.75
N GLN A 232 8.87 18.72 31.41
CA GLN A 232 9.10 20.03 30.83
C GLN A 232 9.98 19.98 29.57
N LEU A 233 11.04 19.14 29.57
CA LEU A 233 11.90 18.93 28.41
C LEU A 233 11.16 18.27 27.25
N ILE A 234 10.37 17.22 27.52
CA ILE A 234 9.58 16.49 26.51
C ILE A 234 8.50 17.41 25.93
N ASP A 235 7.79 18.17 26.78
CA ASP A 235 6.79 19.14 26.34
C ASP A 235 7.40 20.23 25.46
N SER A 236 8.56 20.76 25.85
CA SER A 236 9.30 21.78 25.09
C SER A 236 9.77 21.24 23.74
N TYR A 237 10.32 20.02 23.70
CA TYR A 237 10.71 19.34 22.48
C TYR A 237 9.53 19.12 21.54
N THR A 238 8.40 18.66 22.10
CA THR A 238 7.16 18.42 21.32
C THR A 238 6.59 19.72 20.75
N LYS A 239 6.59 20.79 21.54
CA LYS A 239 6.13 22.13 21.11
C LYS A 239 6.99 22.67 19.97
N GLU A 240 8.31 22.59 20.10
CA GLU A 240 9.23 23.04 19.06
C GLU A 240 9.19 22.17 17.80
N SER A 241 9.01 20.86 17.96
CA SER A 241 8.81 19.95 16.84
C SER A 241 7.55 20.31 16.02
N LYS A 242 6.45 20.64 16.69
CA LYS A 242 5.24 21.13 16.04
C LYS A 242 5.48 22.44 15.29
N ARG A 243 6.13 23.40 15.94
CA ARG A 243 6.44 24.71 15.36
C ARG A 243 7.28 24.59 14.08
N ARG A 244 8.30 23.72 14.10
CA ARG A 244 9.18 23.49 12.93
C ARG A 244 8.44 22.79 11.79
N SER A 245 7.50 21.88 12.08
CA SER A 245 6.70 21.20 11.06
C SER A 245 5.66 22.12 10.37
N GLU A 246 5.36 23.28 10.96
CA GLU A 246 4.43 24.28 10.41
C GLU A 246 5.11 25.31 9.49
N ILE A 247 6.45 25.35 9.45
CA ILE A 247 7.20 26.28 8.59
C ILE A 247 7.10 25.80 7.14
N ARG A 248 6.55 26.64 6.27
CA ARG A 248 6.20 26.36 4.85
C ARG A 248 7.39 25.95 3.97
N THR A 249 8.61 26.26 4.31
CA THR A 249 9.83 25.84 3.62
C THR A 249 10.09 24.34 3.77
N ASP A 250 9.91 23.80 4.98
CA ASP A 250 10.13 22.37 5.27
C ASP A 250 9.09 21.49 4.57
N PHE A 251 7.91 22.03 4.25
CA PHE A 251 6.84 21.31 3.57
C PHE A 251 7.26 20.87 2.16
N TRP A 252 7.78 21.79 1.34
CA TRP A 252 8.15 21.46 -0.05
C TRP A 252 9.40 20.59 -0.12
N GLU A 253 10.34 20.76 0.79
CA GLU A 253 11.50 19.89 0.91
C GLU A 253 11.09 18.46 1.29
N GLN A 254 10.18 18.32 2.25
CA GLN A 254 9.64 17.01 2.64
C GLN A 254 8.86 16.35 1.49
N VAL A 255 8.00 17.10 0.79
CA VAL A 255 7.25 16.60 -0.37
C VAL A 255 8.17 16.15 -1.50
N SER A 256 9.22 16.95 -1.80
CA SER A 256 10.19 16.59 -2.84
C SER A 256 11.00 15.36 -2.47
N GLY A 257 11.43 15.23 -1.21
CA GLY A 257 12.10 14.04 -0.70
C GLY A 257 11.20 12.78 -0.77
N GLN A 258 9.94 12.90 -0.36
CA GLN A 258 8.96 11.83 -0.48
C GLN A 258 8.73 11.42 -1.95
N ALA A 259 8.56 12.41 -2.84
CA ALA A 259 8.38 12.16 -4.27
C ALA A 259 9.57 11.45 -4.90
N LEU A 260 10.80 11.89 -4.56
CA LEU A 260 12.03 11.26 -5.02
C LEU A 260 12.14 9.81 -4.54
N LEU A 261 11.85 9.55 -3.28
CA LEU A 261 11.92 8.20 -2.71
C LEU A 261 10.88 7.27 -3.33
N VAL A 262 9.62 7.73 -3.48
CA VAL A 262 8.56 6.97 -4.17
C VAL A 262 8.94 6.72 -5.62
N PHE A 263 9.48 7.72 -6.32
CA PHE A 263 9.95 7.58 -7.71
C PHE A 263 11.03 6.50 -7.84
N LEU A 264 12.02 6.51 -6.95
CA LEU A 264 13.10 5.50 -6.95
C LEU A 264 12.54 4.10 -6.69
N ILE A 265 11.77 3.90 -5.62
CA ILE A 265 11.26 2.57 -5.25
C ILE A 265 10.31 2.04 -6.32
N LEU A 266 9.34 2.86 -6.76
CA LEU A 266 8.38 2.46 -7.78
C LEU A 266 9.05 2.26 -9.14
N GLY A 267 10.12 3.01 -9.44
CA GLY A 267 10.87 2.94 -10.71
C GLY A 267 11.65 1.64 -10.90
N PHE A 268 12.06 0.97 -9.80
CA PHE A 268 12.73 -0.33 -9.91
C PHE A 268 11.87 -1.40 -10.58
N PHE A 269 10.56 -1.37 -10.35
CA PHE A 269 9.66 -2.40 -10.87
C PHE A 269 9.55 -2.43 -12.41
N PRO A 270 9.30 -1.31 -13.13
CA PRO A 270 9.28 -1.33 -14.60
C PRO A 270 10.66 -1.59 -15.22
N ILE A 271 11.76 -1.19 -14.57
CA ILE A 271 13.11 -1.54 -15.00
C ILE A 271 13.27 -3.06 -14.94
N TYR A 272 12.91 -3.68 -13.82
CA TYR A 272 12.89 -5.14 -13.67
C TYR A 272 12.05 -5.80 -14.77
N LEU A 273 10.82 -5.34 -15.00
CA LEU A 273 9.94 -5.90 -16.04
C LEU A 273 10.57 -5.78 -17.42
N LYS A 274 11.18 -4.63 -17.73
CA LYS A 274 11.82 -4.40 -19.05
C LYS A 274 12.99 -5.34 -19.27
N MET A 275 13.79 -5.61 -18.22
CA MET A 275 15.00 -6.46 -18.32
C MET A 275 14.66 -7.95 -18.31
N PHE A 276 13.71 -8.37 -17.47
CA PHE A 276 13.51 -9.79 -17.20
C PHE A 276 12.15 -10.35 -17.66
N ARG A 277 11.14 -9.49 -17.88
CA ARG A 277 9.77 -9.88 -18.22
C ARG A 277 9.12 -8.94 -19.27
N PRO A 278 9.74 -8.77 -20.46
CA PRO A 278 9.23 -7.85 -21.48
C PRO A 278 7.81 -8.18 -21.93
N ASP A 279 7.40 -9.44 -21.85
CA ASP A 279 6.06 -9.90 -22.25
C ASP A 279 4.96 -9.33 -21.33
N TYR A 280 5.24 -9.14 -20.03
CA TYR A 280 4.29 -8.53 -19.10
C TYR A 280 4.03 -7.05 -19.44
N ILE A 281 5.01 -6.34 -19.95
CA ILE A 281 4.84 -4.95 -20.42
C ILE A 281 3.94 -4.89 -21.66
N ARG A 282 3.96 -5.92 -22.50
CA ARG A 282 3.11 -5.97 -23.69
C ARG A 282 1.63 -6.18 -23.33
N SER A 283 1.32 -6.78 -22.20
CA SER A 283 -0.04 -7.03 -21.71
C SER A 283 -0.56 -5.84 -20.90
N THR A 284 -1.63 -5.20 -21.36
CA THR A 284 -2.29 -4.09 -20.63
C THR A 284 -2.95 -4.57 -19.35
N SER A 285 -3.56 -5.76 -19.37
CA SER A 285 -4.20 -6.35 -18.18
C SER A 285 -3.19 -6.64 -17.09
N THR A 286 -2.02 -7.18 -17.44
CA THR A 286 -0.94 -7.46 -16.50
C THR A 286 -0.37 -6.18 -15.87
N LEU A 287 -0.19 -5.12 -16.67
CA LEU A 287 0.24 -3.83 -16.15
C LEU A 287 -0.80 -3.22 -15.19
N LEU A 288 -2.08 -3.25 -15.56
CA LEU A 288 -3.15 -2.75 -14.70
C LEU A 288 -3.20 -3.52 -13.37
N PHE A 289 -3.05 -4.84 -13.41
CA PHE A 289 -2.97 -5.69 -12.23
C PHE A 289 -1.82 -5.28 -11.30
N PHE A 290 -0.61 -5.09 -11.84
CA PHE A 290 0.52 -4.60 -11.05
C PHE A 290 0.25 -3.21 -10.46
N PHE A 291 -0.23 -2.25 -11.26
CA PHE A 291 -0.56 -0.92 -10.74
C PHE A 291 -1.57 -0.97 -9.61
N THR A 292 -2.62 -1.80 -9.77
CA THR A 292 -3.62 -1.96 -8.70
C THR A 292 -2.96 -2.45 -7.41
N LEU A 293 -2.16 -3.50 -7.45
CA LEU A 293 -1.54 -4.07 -6.24
C LEU A 293 -0.47 -3.14 -5.65
N LEU A 294 0.42 -2.56 -6.48
CA LEU A 294 1.52 -1.72 -6.02
C LEU A 294 1.06 -0.39 -5.43
N VAL A 295 -0.11 0.11 -5.83
CA VAL A 295 -0.63 1.41 -5.37
C VAL A 295 -1.65 1.23 -4.25
N LEU A 296 -2.54 0.23 -4.34
CA LEU A 296 -3.63 0.03 -3.37
C LEU A 296 -3.10 -0.19 -1.95
N PHE A 297 -2.12 -1.06 -1.77
CA PHE A 297 -1.62 -1.43 -0.44
C PHE A 297 -0.91 -0.28 0.29
N PRO A 298 0.01 0.47 -0.34
CA PRO A 298 0.56 1.68 0.27
C PRO A 298 -0.51 2.74 0.57
N LEU A 299 -1.51 2.93 -0.30
CA LEU A 299 -2.62 3.85 -0.04
C LEU A 299 -3.46 3.44 1.17
N LEU A 300 -3.76 2.15 1.33
CA LEU A 300 -4.44 1.62 2.51
C LEU A 300 -3.62 1.89 3.76
N THR A 301 -2.30 1.65 3.69
CA THR A 301 -1.38 1.93 4.80
C THR A 301 -1.39 3.40 5.19
N TYR A 302 -1.23 4.30 4.23
CA TYR A 302 -1.21 5.74 4.49
C TYR A 302 -2.54 6.26 5.02
N SER A 303 -3.66 5.68 4.54
CA SER A 303 -4.99 6.01 5.05
C SER A 303 -5.15 5.61 6.51
N ILE A 304 -4.74 4.39 6.88
CA ILE A 304 -4.80 3.90 8.25
C ILE A 304 -3.92 4.76 9.18
N VAL A 305 -2.68 5.03 8.77
CA VAL A 305 -1.75 5.85 9.57
C VAL A 305 -2.25 7.29 9.73
N ARG A 306 -2.85 7.87 8.70
CA ARG A 306 -3.38 9.24 8.72
C ARG A 306 -4.51 9.42 9.72
N PHE A 307 -5.38 8.43 9.85
CA PHE A 307 -6.52 8.46 10.78
C PHE A 307 -6.17 7.92 12.18
N SER A 308 -4.88 7.70 12.47
CA SER A 308 -4.40 7.18 13.76
C SER A 308 -4.95 5.80 14.12
N LEU A 309 -5.40 5.02 13.13
CA LEU A 309 -5.80 3.65 13.33
C LEU A 309 -4.52 2.81 13.50
N ALA A 310 -4.26 2.33 14.70
CA ALA A 310 -3.04 1.59 15.08
C ALA A 310 -2.86 0.23 14.37
N ALA A 311 -3.76 -0.10 13.45
CA ALA A 311 -3.92 -1.44 12.91
C ALA A 311 -3.24 -1.66 11.55
N VAL A 312 -2.06 -1.09 11.29
CA VAL A 312 -1.35 -1.29 10.01
C VAL A 312 -1.10 -2.78 9.72
N TYR A 313 -0.88 -3.59 10.76
CA TYR A 313 -0.65 -5.04 10.67
C TYR A 313 -1.91 -5.84 10.28
N ILE A 314 -3.09 -5.21 10.25
CA ILE A 314 -4.33 -5.85 9.77
C ILE A 314 -4.34 -6.01 8.24
N ILE A 315 -3.52 -5.23 7.51
CA ILE A 315 -3.46 -5.27 6.05
C ILE A 315 -2.75 -6.56 5.61
N PRO A 316 -3.40 -7.41 4.80
CA PRO A 316 -2.84 -8.70 4.38
C PRO A 316 -1.84 -8.55 3.24
N TYR A 317 -0.63 -8.04 3.51
CA TYR A 317 0.39 -7.83 2.47
C TYR A 317 0.79 -9.11 1.75
N ALA A 318 0.75 -10.26 2.41
CA ALA A 318 1.03 -11.56 1.82
C ALA A 318 0.11 -11.89 0.63
N ILE A 319 -1.04 -11.23 0.50
CA ILE A 319 -1.97 -11.43 -0.63
C ILE A 319 -1.39 -10.90 -1.95
N VAL A 320 -0.53 -9.88 -1.91
CA VAL A 320 0.11 -9.30 -3.10
C VAL A 320 0.99 -10.33 -3.81
N PRO A 321 2.05 -10.87 -3.16
CA PRO A 321 2.88 -11.88 -3.79
C PRO A 321 2.13 -13.19 -4.03
N PHE A 322 1.12 -13.52 -3.21
CA PHE A 322 0.26 -14.69 -3.40
C PHE A 322 -0.40 -14.67 -4.78
N PHE A 323 -1.09 -13.58 -5.15
CA PHE A 323 -1.74 -13.49 -6.45
C PHE A 323 -0.75 -13.41 -7.61
N ILE A 324 0.34 -12.66 -7.45
CA ILE A 324 1.35 -12.58 -8.51
C ILE A 324 1.99 -13.94 -8.76
N ARG A 325 2.20 -14.74 -7.72
CA ARG A 325 2.74 -16.10 -7.82
C ARG A 325 1.77 -17.04 -8.55
N ILE A 326 0.48 -16.94 -8.27
CA ILE A 326 -0.55 -17.81 -8.90
C ILE A 326 -0.72 -17.50 -10.39
N PHE A 327 -0.76 -16.23 -10.76
CA PHE A 327 -1.07 -15.82 -12.13
C PHE A 327 0.15 -15.65 -13.02
N LEU A 328 1.33 -15.45 -12.43
CA LEU A 328 2.55 -15.11 -13.15
C LEU A 328 3.73 -15.98 -12.67
N ASP A 329 4.66 -15.40 -11.91
CA ASP A 329 5.86 -16.14 -11.46
C ASP A 329 6.39 -15.67 -10.11
N SER A 330 7.22 -16.51 -9.46
CA SER A 330 7.76 -16.25 -8.12
C SER A 330 8.76 -15.09 -8.07
N ARG A 331 9.56 -14.87 -9.13
CA ARG A 331 10.56 -13.79 -9.15
C ARG A 331 9.88 -12.45 -9.20
N THR A 332 8.84 -12.33 -10.03
CA THR A 332 8.01 -11.11 -10.11
C THR A 332 7.22 -10.88 -8.81
N ALA A 333 6.73 -11.95 -8.19
CA ALA A 333 6.04 -11.87 -6.89
C ALA A 333 6.97 -11.32 -5.79
N THR A 334 8.21 -11.79 -5.73
CA THR A 334 9.22 -11.31 -4.76
C THR A 334 9.57 -9.84 -5.00
N MET A 335 9.78 -9.45 -6.25
CA MET A 335 10.09 -8.05 -6.58
C MET A 335 8.92 -7.11 -6.22
N ALA A 336 7.69 -7.50 -6.54
CA ALA A 336 6.50 -6.72 -6.19
C ALA A 336 6.29 -6.62 -4.68
N LEU A 337 6.54 -7.70 -3.92
CA LEU A 337 6.49 -7.70 -2.47
C LEU A 337 7.47 -6.66 -1.89
N ILE A 338 8.73 -6.68 -2.34
CA ILE A 338 9.75 -5.73 -1.88
C ILE A 338 9.29 -4.29 -2.15
N VAL A 339 8.83 -4.00 -3.36
CA VAL A 339 8.38 -2.65 -3.76
C VAL A 339 7.19 -2.19 -2.91
N VAL A 340 6.17 -3.04 -2.74
CA VAL A 340 4.97 -2.68 -1.96
C VAL A 340 5.30 -2.45 -0.49
N VAL A 341 6.12 -3.34 0.10
CA VAL A 341 6.52 -3.23 1.51
C VAL A 341 7.35 -1.97 1.74
N LEU A 342 8.33 -1.68 0.87
CA LEU A 342 9.16 -0.47 1.00
C LEU A 342 8.34 0.82 0.82
N LEU A 343 7.43 0.87 -0.18
CA LEU A 343 6.52 2.02 -0.35
C LEU A 343 5.67 2.24 0.89
N SER A 344 5.10 1.17 1.44
CA SER A 344 4.24 1.25 2.62
C SER A 344 5.01 1.67 3.87
N ALA A 345 6.24 1.17 4.03
CA ALA A 345 7.10 1.42 5.19
C ALA A 345 7.47 2.90 5.37
N ILE A 346 7.48 3.70 4.28
CA ILE A 346 7.79 5.14 4.35
C ILE A 346 6.82 5.86 5.31
N GLY A 347 5.56 5.43 5.37
CA GLY A 347 4.54 6.04 6.22
C GLY A 347 4.39 5.43 7.60
N VAL A 348 5.08 4.34 7.91
CA VAL A 348 4.91 3.58 9.16
C VAL A 348 5.98 3.97 10.17
N GLN A 349 5.58 4.17 11.43
CA GLN A 349 6.49 4.17 12.57
C GLN A 349 7.04 2.76 12.75
N MET A 350 8.26 2.59 13.26
CA MET A 350 8.92 1.28 13.35
C MET A 350 9.02 0.58 11.98
N SER A 351 9.52 1.33 10.99
CA SER A 351 9.56 0.87 9.59
C SER A 351 10.37 -0.42 9.42
N PHE A 352 11.41 -0.63 10.23
CA PHE A 352 12.26 -1.80 10.14
C PHE A 352 11.54 -3.08 10.55
N GLU A 353 10.85 -3.06 11.69
CA GLU A 353 10.06 -4.18 12.22
C GLU A 353 8.93 -4.55 11.24
N PHE A 354 8.25 -3.52 10.71
CA PHE A 354 7.23 -3.70 9.69
C PHE A 354 7.78 -4.36 8.43
N ILE A 355 8.92 -3.89 7.90
CA ILE A 355 9.54 -4.47 6.70
C ILE A 355 9.88 -5.94 6.92
N LEU A 356 10.54 -6.27 8.03
CA LEU A 356 10.93 -7.64 8.32
C LEU A 356 9.72 -8.57 8.41
N LEU A 357 8.70 -8.19 9.18
CA LEU A 357 7.50 -8.99 9.36
C LEU A 357 6.80 -9.25 8.02
N GLN A 358 6.56 -8.20 7.22
CA GLN A 358 5.84 -8.33 5.96
C GLN A 358 6.66 -9.11 4.91
N LEU A 359 7.99 -8.98 4.91
CA LEU A 359 8.86 -9.80 4.06
C LEU A 359 8.79 -11.28 4.44
N TYR A 360 8.88 -11.63 5.74
CA TYR A 360 8.77 -13.02 6.17
C TYR A 360 7.42 -13.63 5.81
N MET A 361 6.32 -12.94 6.09
CA MET A 361 4.97 -13.40 5.75
C MET A 361 4.78 -13.53 4.23
N GLY A 362 5.22 -12.53 3.45
CA GLY A 362 5.09 -12.53 1.99
C GLY A 362 5.94 -13.58 1.29
N LEU A 363 7.20 -13.76 1.71
CA LEU A 363 8.09 -14.82 1.19
C LEU A 363 7.54 -16.21 1.53
N THR A 364 7.00 -16.39 2.73
CA THR A 364 6.34 -17.63 3.13
C THR A 364 5.16 -17.95 2.24
N ALA A 365 4.35 -16.94 1.88
CA ALA A 365 3.25 -17.11 0.94
C ALA A 365 3.75 -17.53 -0.46
N ILE A 366 4.85 -16.95 -0.95
CA ILE A 366 5.45 -17.31 -2.25
C ILE A 366 5.93 -18.77 -2.27
N TYR A 367 6.69 -19.15 -1.24
CA TYR A 367 7.30 -20.50 -1.18
C TYR A 367 6.29 -21.58 -0.82
N GLY A 368 5.26 -21.25 -0.06
CA GLY A 368 4.18 -22.16 0.28
C GLY A 368 3.34 -22.60 -0.91
N ILE A 369 3.34 -21.79 -2.00
CA ILE A 369 2.59 -22.09 -3.24
C ILE A 369 3.58 -22.44 -4.35
N ARG A 370 3.70 -23.72 -4.64
CA ARG A 370 4.46 -24.16 -5.82
C ARG A 370 3.58 -24.17 -7.07
N GLU A 371 2.45 -24.86 -6.99
CA GLU A 371 1.34 -24.85 -7.96
C GLU A 371 0.04 -25.02 -7.19
N LEU A 372 -0.92 -24.13 -7.42
CA LEU A 372 -2.21 -24.22 -6.76
C LEU A 372 -3.11 -25.20 -7.53
N THR A 373 -3.11 -26.45 -7.11
CA THR A 373 -3.93 -27.52 -7.70
C THR A 373 -5.11 -27.91 -6.85
N GLN A 374 -5.08 -27.65 -5.55
CA GLN A 374 -6.11 -28.00 -4.59
C GLN A 374 -6.45 -26.83 -3.66
N ARG A 375 -7.72 -26.69 -3.32
CA ARG A 375 -8.22 -25.65 -2.39
C ARG A 375 -7.57 -25.74 -1.01
N SER A 376 -7.30 -26.97 -0.53
CA SER A 376 -6.65 -27.23 0.77
C SER A 376 -5.24 -26.68 0.88
N GLN A 377 -4.54 -26.42 -0.23
CA GLN A 377 -3.22 -25.84 -0.23
C GLN A 377 -3.24 -24.39 0.30
N ILE A 378 -4.33 -23.63 0.04
CA ILE A 378 -4.47 -22.26 0.55
C ILE A 378 -4.50 -22.26 2.08
N ILE A 379 -5.26 -23.18 2.68
CA ILE A 379 -5.36 -23.28 4.15
C ILE A 379 -3.99 -23.60 4.76
N ARG A 380 -3.24 -24.52 4.15
CA ARG A 380 -1.87 -24.87 4.59
C ARG A 380 -0.93 -23.67 4.50
N VAL A 381 -0.98 -22.92 3.40
CA VAL A 381 -0.14 -21.73 3.22
C VAL A 381 -0.50 -20.64 4.22
N VAL A 382 -1.79 -20.38 4.43
CA VAL A 382 -2.25 -19.40 5.44
C VAL A 382 -1.81 -19.82 6.85
N GLY A 383 -1.92 -21.12 7.20
CA GLY A 383 -1.40 -21.64 8.47
C GLY A 383 0.10 -21.43 8.64
N LEU A 384 0.88 -21.67 7.57
CA LEU A 384 2.33 -21.44 7.60
C LEU A 384 2.67 -19.95 7.72
N VAL A 385 1.99 -19.07 6.98
CA VAL A 385 2.15 -17.61 7.07
C VAL A 385 1.81 -17.12 8.47
N PHE A 386 0.75 -17.66 9.08
CA PHE A 386 0.34 -17.36 10.45
C PHE A 386 1.44 -17.72 11.45
N ILE A 387 1.94 -18.96 11.40
CA ILE A 387 3.00 -19.44 12.31
C ILE A 387 4.26 -18.56 12.16
N VAL A 388 4.70 -18.32 10.93
CA VAL A 388 5.90 -17.49 10.67
C VAL A 388 5.69 -16.05 11.13
N GLY A 389 4.50 -15.48 10.90
CA GLY A 389 4.16 -14.13 11.38
C GLY A 389 4.19 -14.03 12.90
N MET A 390 3.61 -15.01 13.62
CA MET A 390 3.62 -15.06 15.07
C MET A 390 5.05 -15.19 15.63
N VAL A 391 5.85 -16.09 15.06
CA VAL A 391 7.24 -16.30 15.50
C VAL A 391 8.10 -15.07 15.21
N ALA A 392 7.93 -14.44 14.04
CA ALA A 392 8.66 -13.24 13.69
C ALA A 392 8.31 -12.07 14.63
N GLN A 393 7.03 -11.87 14.94
CA GLN A 393 6.61 -10.82 15.88
C GLN A 393 7.14 -11.10 17.29
N LEU A 394 7.07 -12.36 17.75
CA LEU A 394 7.62 -12.73 19.04
C LEU A 394 9.13 -12.48 19.13
N ALA A 395 9.87 -12.84 18.08
CA ALA A 395 11.31 -12.58 18.01
C ALA A 395 11.63 -11.08 18.05
N GLN A 396 10.83 -10.24 17.38
CA GLN A 396 10.97 -8.79 17.45
C GLN A 396 10.70 -8.25 18.85
N ASP A 397 9.61 -8.66 19.48
CA ASP A 397 9.26 -8.26 20.85
C ASP A 397 10.36 -8.68 21.87
N MET A 398 10.96 -9.87 21.68
CA MET A 398 12.08 -10.33 22.53
C MET A 398 13.36 -9.52 22.27
N LEU A 399 13.66 -9.15 21.04
CA LEU A 399 14.80 -8.27 20.71
C LEU A 399 14.63 -6.88 21.31
N GLU A 400 13.39 -6.39 21.43
CA GLU A 400 13.08 -5.17 22.17
C GLU A 400 13.21 -5.30 23.70
N GLY A 401 13.52 -6.50 24.20
CA GLY A 401 13.66 -6.78 25.64
C GLY A 401 12.33 -6.87 26.40
N LEU A 402 11.20 -7.10 25.69
CA LEU A 402 9.90 -7.30 26.32
C LEU A 402 9.80 -8.68 26.96
N SER A 403 9.37 -8.74 28.22
CA SER A 403 8.99 -10.01 28.87
C SER A 403 7.63 -10.48 28.36
N PHE A 404 7.32 -11.77 28.49
CA PHE A 404 6.04 -12.35 28.05
C PHE A 404 4.81 -11.64 28.63
N SER A 405 4.91 -11.07 29.83
CA SER A 405 3.84 -10.31 30.49
C SER A 405 3.61 -8.91 29.90
N GLN A 406 4.55 -8.41 29.11
CA GLN A 406 4.53 -7.06 28.50
C GLN A 406 4.17 -7.08 27.00
N LEU A 407 3.92 -8.28 26.45
CA LEU A 407 3.56 -8.44 25.03
C LEU A 407 2.24 -7.73 24.71
N SER A 408 2.22 -6.99 23.62
CA SER A 408 1.02 -6.32 23.14
C SER A 408 0.11 -7.28 22.39
N LEU A 409 -0.91 -7.82 23.05
CA LEU A 409 -1.88 -8.75 22.45
C LEU A 409 -2.50 -8.20 21.15
N TYR A 410 -2.68 -6.90 21.04
CA TYR A 410 -3.26 -6.27 19.84
C TYR A 410 -2.44 -6.50 18.57
N ARG A 411 -1.10 -6.50 18.62
CA ARG A 411 -0.26 -6.79 17.46
C ARG A 411 -0.51 -8.20 16.94
N TYR A 412 -0.56 -9.18 17.83
CA TYR A 412 -0.83 -10.58 17.50
C TYR A 412 -2.24 -10.79 16.95
N LEU A 413 -3.24 -10.09 17.49
CA LEU A 413 -4.60 -10.09 16.96
C LEU A 413 -4.66 -9.53 15.53
N PHE A 414 -3.98 -8.43 15.25
CA PHE A 414 -3.95 -7.85 13.90
C PHE A 414 -3.27 -8.77 12.87
N ILE A 415 -2.18 -9.45 13.25
CA ILE A 415 -1.54 -10.46 12.41
C ILE A 415 -2.52 -11.62 12.15
N THR A 416 -3.25 -12.07 13.18
CA THR A 416 -4.28 -13.10 13.03
C THR A 416 -5.36 -12.69 12.06
N PHE A 417 -5.89 -11.47 12.17
CA PHE A 417 -6.88 -10.93 11.24
C PHE A 417 -6.34 -10.82 9.80
N SER A 418 -5.10 -10.40 9.63
CA SER A 418 -4.42 -10.36 8.33
C SER A 418 -4.37 -11.75 7.68
N CYS A 419 -4.04 -12.79 8.47
CA CYS A 419 -4.04 -14.17 7.99
C CYS A 419 -5.45 -14.70 7.67
N ILE A 420 -6.47 -14.34 8.46
CA ILE A 420 -7.88 -14.67 8.16
C ILE A 420 -8.30 -14.04 6.83
N GLN A 421 -7.94 -12.78 6.59
CA GLN A 421 -8.22 -12.11 5.32
C GLN A 421 -7.55 -12.81 4.13
N LEU A 422 -6.37 -13.41 4.32
CA LEU A 422 -5.70 -14.18 3.26
C LEU A 422 -6.51 -15.41 2.82
N LEU A 423 -7.40 -15.97 3.65
CA LEU A 423 -8.34 -17.03 3.24
C LEU A 423 -9.31 -16.56 2.17
N PHE A 424 -9.66 -15.26 2.17
CA PHE A 424 -10.50 -14.68 1.11
C PHE A 424 -9.79 -14.55 -0.24
N ALA A 425 -8.51 -14.90 -0.32
CA ALA A 425 -7.80 -14.94 -1.59
C ALA A 425 -8.48 -15.88 -2.61
N TYR A 426 -9.13 -16.95 -2.14
CA TYR A 426 -9.80 -17.90 -3.05
C TYR A 426 -10.98 -17.26 -3.82
N PRO A 427 -12.02 -16.69 -3.18
CA PRO A 427 -13.07 -16.00 -3.92
C PRO A 427 -12.58 -14.78 -4.69
N LEU A 428 -11.55 -14.08 -4.16
CA LEU A 428 -10.96 -12.92 -4.81
C LEU A 428 -10.21 -13.31 -6.10
N MET A 429 -9.65 -14.52 -6.17
CA MET A 429 -9.00 -15.07 -7.37
C MET A 429 -9.97 -15.08 -8.57
N TYR A 430 -11.21 -15.51 -8.39
CA TYR A 430 -12.24 -15.47 -9.44
C TYR A 430 -12.48 -14.03 -9.94
N LEU A 431 -12.55 -13.06 -9.02
CA LEU A 431 -12.72 -11.66 -9.40
C LEU A 431 -11.54 -11.14 -10.22
N ILE A 432 -10.31 -11.47 -9.80
CA ILE A 432 -9.07 -11.10 -10.50
C ILE A 432 -9.03 -11.71 -11.90
N GLU A 433 -9.38 -13.00 -12.04
CA GLU A 433 -9.46 -13.67 -13.35
C GLU A 433 -10.42 -12.93 -14.28
N ARG A 434 -11.59 -12.56 -13.77
CA ARG A 434 -12.62 -11.87 -14.57
C ARG A 434 -12.21 -10.46 -14.96
N VAL A 435 -11.65 -9.68 -14.03
CA VAL A 435 -11.27 -8.27 -14.26
C VAL A 435 -10.04 -8.16 -15.15
N TYR A 436 -9.00 -8.93 -14.83
CA TYR A 436 -7.71 -8.84 -15.54
C TYR A 436 -7.55 -9.89 -16.63
N ARG A 437 -8.54 -10.78 -16.81
CA ARG A 437 -8.57 -11.83 -17.83
C ARG A 437 -7.37 -12.79 -17.71
N PHE A 438 -6.97 -13.08 -16.50
CA PHE A 438 -6.02 -14.13 -16.20
C PHE A 438 -6.70 -15.51 -16.18
N THR A 439 -5.89 -16.56 -16.19
CA THR A 439 -6.36 -17.94 -16.05
C THR A 439 -5.48 -18.62 -15.01
N SER A 440 -6.06 -19.02 -13.89
CA SER A 440 -5.32 -19.76 -12.84
C SER A 440 -5.27 -21.25 -13.18
N SER A 441 -4.33 -21.94 -12.53
CA SER A 441 -4.26 -23.41 -12.60
C SER A 441 -5.52 -24.08 -12.06
N VAL A 442 -6.21 -23.45 -11.09
CA VAL A 442 -7.50 -23.95 -10.55
C VAL A 442 -8.57 -23.96 -11.62
N THR A 443 -8.76 -22.86 -12.34
CA THR A 443 -9.71 -22.77 -13.45
C THR A 443 -9.38 -23.78 -14.56
N LEU A 444 -8.09 -23.96 -14.88
CA LEU A 444 -7.67 -24.98 -15.85
C LEU A 444 -8.04 -26.41 -15.39
N ILE A 445 -7.84 -26.74 -14.11
CA ILE A 445 -8.22 -28.02 -13.54
C ILE A 445 -9.74 -28.23 -13.56
N GLU A 446 -10.51 -27.19 -13.21
CA GLU A 446 -11.98 -27.26 -13.29
C GLU A 446 -12.45 -27.50 -14.73
N LEU A 447 -11.82 -26.89 -15.72
CA LEU A 447 -12.09 -27.10 -17.14
C LEU A 447 -11.68 -28.48 -17.66
N THR A 448 -10.71 -29.17 -17.04
CA THR A 448 -10.35 -30.54 -17.42
C THR A 448 -11.32 -31.61 -16.89
N ASN A 449 -12.29 -31.23 -16.08
CA ASN A 449 -13.29 -32.16 -15.60
C ASN A 449 -14.22 -32.59 -16.77
N ILE A 450 -14.25 -33.88 -17.07
CA ILE A 450 -15.04 -34.44 -18.17
C ILE A 450 -16.57 -34.20 -18.00
N ASN A 451 -17.02 -33.91 -16.76
CA ASN A 451 -18.40 -33.55 -16.47
C ASN A 451 -18.70 -32.07 -16.76
N HIS A 452 -17.68 -31.26 -17.18
CA HIS A 452 -17.93 -29.90 -17.62
C HIS A 452 -18.98 -29.87 -18.72
N PRO A 453 -19.99 -28.97 -18.66
CA PRO A 453 -21.16 -29.01 -19.56
C PRO A 453 -20.82 -29.13 -21.05
N LEU A 454 -19.74 -28.44 -21.48
CA LEU A 454 -19.32 -28.44 -22.88
C LEU A 454 -18.67 -29.76 -23.29
N LEU A 455 -17.80 -30.35 -22.46
CA LEU A 455 -17.19 -31.67 -22.71
C LEU A 455 -18.25 -32.78 -22.64
N ARG A 456 -19.18 -32.72 -21.70
CA ARG A 456 -20.31 -33.62 -21.61
C ARG A 456 -21.23 -33.53 -22.84
N ARG A 457 -21.41 -32.36 -23.44
CA ARG A 457 -22.12 -32.22 -24.71
C ARG A 457 -21.33 -32.86 -25.84
N MET A 458 -20.00 -32.64 -25.90
CA MET A 458 -19.11 -33.23 -26.90
C MET A 458 -19.13 -34.75 -26.83
N SER A 459 -19.15 -35.35 -25.63
CA SER A 459 -19.25 -36.82 -25.46
C SER A 459 -20.54 -37.44 -26.05
N LYS A 460 -21.63 -36.66 -26.12
CA LYS A 460 -22.91 -37.13 -26.67
C LYS A 460 -23.04 -36.93 -28.19
N VAL A 461 -22.41 -35.86 -28.72
CA VAL A 461 -22.63 -35.40 -30.11
C VAL A 461 -21.46 -35.81 -31.01
N ALA A 462 -20.25 -35.83 -30.49
CA ALA A 462 -18.99 -36.09 -31.22
C ALA A 462 -18.02 -36.91 -30.33
N GLN A 463 -18.39 -38.13 -30.00
CA GLN A 463 -17.64 -38.98 -29.08
C GLN A 463 -16.24 -39.31 -29.60
N GLY A 464 -16.09 -39.53 -30.92
CA GLY A 464 -14.78 -39.76 -31.54
C GLY A 464 -13.84 -38.58 -31.36
N THR A 465 -14.37 -37.37 -31.55
CA THR A 465 -13.61 -36.11 -31.30
C THR A 465 -13.19 -35.97 -29.83
N LEU A 466 -14.09 -36.31 -28.86
CA LEU A 466 -13.70 -36.26 -27.45
C LEU A 466 -12.57 -37.25 -27.15
N ASN A 467 -12.64 -38.48 -27.67
CA ASN A 467 -11.61 -39.50 -27.48
C ASN A 467 -10.26 -39.05 -28.08
N HIS A 468 -10.28 -38.49 -29.30
CA HIS A 468 -9.11 -37.84 -29.93
C HIS A 468 -8.54 -36.75 -29.04
N SER A 469 -9.38 -35.78 -28.62
CA SER A 469 -8.95 -34.66 -27.77
C SER A 469 -8.34 -35.14 -26.43
N MET A 470 -8.86 -36.21 -25.84
CA MET A 470 -8.28 -36.82 -24.63
C MET A 470 -6.91 -37.44 -24.88
N GLN A 471 -6.70 -38.13 -25.99
CA GLN A 471 -5.40 -38.71 -26.36
C GLN A 471 -4.38 -37.62 -26.65
N VAL A 472 -4.75 -36.61 -27.46
CA VAL A 472 -3.91 -35.42 -27.72
C VAL A 472 -3.57 -34.69 -26.41
N SER A 473 -4.53 -34.55 -25.53
CA SER A 473 -4.36 -33.90 -24.21
C SER A 473 -3.30 -34.60 -23.34
N ASN A 474 -3.29 -35.95 -23.34
CA ASN A 474 -2.31 -36.71 -22.59
C ASN A 474 -0.91 -36.60 -23.23
N LEU A 475 -0.82 -36.80 -24.55
CA LEU A 475 0.46 -36.67 -25.28
C LEU A 475 1.04 -35.26 -25.11
N ALA A 476 0.23 -34.23 -25.29
CA ALA A 476 0.68 -32.86 -25.20
C ALA A 476 1.11 -32.46 -23.78
N ALA A 477 0.48 -33.02 -22.74
CA ALA A 477 0.87 -32.79 -21.35
C ALA A 477 2.26 -33.39 -21.03
N GLU A 478 2.58 -34.59 -21.53
CA GLU A 478 3.87 -35.23 -21.34
C GLU A 478 4.99 -34.47 -22.09
N VAL A 479 4.72 -34.05 -23.33
CA VAL A 479 5.66 -33.19 -24.09
C VAL A 479 5.90 -31.89 -23.34
N ALA A 480 4.87 -31.24 -22.82
CA ALA A 480 4.97 -29.98 -22.09
C ALA A 480 5.83 -30.14 -20.80
N LEU A 481 5.67 -31.22 -20.06
CA LEU A 481 6.50 -31.54 -18.89
C LEU A 481 7.96 -31.67 -19.26
N LYS A 482 8.27 -32.37 -20.34
CA LYS A 482 9.64 -32.61 -20.80
C LYS A 482 10.36 -31.31 -21.19
N ILE A 483 9.69 -30.44 -21.93
CA ILE A 483 10.29 -29.19 -22.44
C ILE A 483 10.11 -27.96 -21.50
N GLY A 484 9.54 -28.18 -20.31
CA GLY A 484 9.33 -27.12 -19.32
C GLY A 484 8.25 -26.10 -19.66
N ALA A 485 7.24 -26.51 -20.46
CA ALA A 485 6.03 -25.72 -20.74
C ALA A 485 4.91 -26.01 -19.72
N SER A 486 3.84 -25.22 -19.73
CA SER A 486 2.71 -25.42 -18.82
C SER A 486 1.85 -26.63 -19.21
N SER A 487 2.14 -27.78 -18.57
CA SER A 487 1.44 -29.06 -18.82
C SER A 487 -0.09 -28.93 -18.63
N GLN A 488 -0.54 -28.27 -17.55
CA GLN A 488 -1.96 -28.09 -17.28
C GLN A 488 -2.68 -27.23 -18.33
N LEU A 489 -2.01 -26.17 -18.81
CA LEU A 489 -2.56 -25.29 -19.85
C LEU A 489 -2.69 -26.04 -21.18
N VAL A 490 -1.67 -26.79 -21.58
CA VAL A 490 -1.69 -27.59 -22.82
C VAL A 490 -2.75 -28.67 -22.72
N ARG A 491 -2.81 -29.39 -21.59
CA ARG A 491 -3.82 -30.43 -21.32
C ARG A 491 -5.23 -29.90 -21.51
N THR A 492 -5.51 -28.75 -20.89
CA THR A 492 -6.83 -28.11 -21.00
C THR A 492 -7.09 -27.62 -22.42
N GLY A 493 -6.10 -26.95 -23.05
CA GLY A 493 -6.24 -26.48 -24.44
C GLY A 493 -6.54 -27.59 -25.42
N ALA A 494 -5.88 -28.74 -25.27
CA ALA A 494 -6.09 -29.92 -26.09
C ALA A 494 -7.50 -30.55 -25.93
N LEU A 495 -8.09 -30.49 -24.73
CA LEU A 495 -9.45 -30.97 -24.52
C LEU A 495 -10.52 -30.17 -25.28
N TYR A 496 -10.24 -28.88 -25.54
CA TYR A 496 -11.21 -27.94 -26.13
C TYR A 496 -10.87 -27.53 -27.56
N HIS A 497 -9.71 -27.90 -28.12
CA HIS A 497 -9.27 -27.38 -29.41
C HIS A 497 -10.26 -27.65 -30.54
N ASP A 498 -10.94 -28.79 -30.49
CA ASP A 498 -11.83 -29.34 -31.51
C ASP A 498 -13.35 -29.28 -31.20
N ILE A 499 -13.76 -28.47 -30.21
CA ILE A 499 -15.17 -28.38 -29.81
C ILE A 499 -16.09 -27.92 -30.94
N GLY A 500 -15.57 -27.26 -31.96
CA GLY A 500 -16.34 -26.81 -33.14
C GLY A 500 -16.82 -27.96 -34.04
N LYS A 501 -16.15 -29.11 -33.99
CA LYS A 501 -16.58 -30.32 -34.73
C LYS A 501 -17.97 -30.81 -34.30
N MET A 502 -18.45 -30.39 -33.11
CA MET A 502 -19.84 -30.71 -32.68
C MET A 502 -20.95 -30.18 -33.60
N LEU A 503 -20.66 -29.20 -34.46
CA LEU A 503 -21.66 -28.66 -35.39
C LEU A 503 -21.98 -29.66 -36.52
N ASN A 504 -20.93 -30.27 -37.10
CA ASN A 504 -21.02 -31.18 -38.21
C ASN A 504 -20.18 -32.47 -37.93
N PRO A 505 -20.49 -33.26 -36.91
CA PRO A 505 -19.55 -34.27 -36.39
C PRO A 505 -19.26 -35.37 -37.43
N LEU A 506 -20.20 -35.77 -38.26
CA LEU A 506 -20.03 -36.84 -39.24
C LEU A 506 -19.08 -36.49 -40.39
N PHE A 507 -18.79 -35.20 -40.61
CA PHE A 507 -17.79 -34.79 -41.60
C PHE A 507 -16.35 -35.05 -41.16
N PHE A 508 -16.13 -35.41 -39.89
CA PHE A 508 -14.80 -35.72 -39.35
C PHE A 508 -14.66 -37.24 -39.17
N THR A 509 -13.56 -37.79 -39.70
CA THR A 509 -13.34 -39.24 -39.84
C THR A 509 -13.47 -39.99 -38.51
N GLU A 510 -13.07 -39.40 -37.40
CA GLU A 510 -13.15 -40.00 -36.07
C GLU A 510 -14.61 -40.21 -35.56
N ASN A 511 -15.59 -39.57 -36.18
CA ASN A 511 -17.01 -39.73 -35.83
C ASN A 511 -17.84 -40.47 -36.93
N GLN A 512 -17.20 -40.88 -38.03
CA GLN A 512 -17.90 -41.57 -39.12
C GLN A 512 -18.21 -43.03 -38.77
N ASN A 513 -19.42 -43.49 -39.16
CA ASN A 513 -19.88 -44.86 -38.97
C ASN A 513 -20.04 -45.55 -40.33
N GLY A 514 -19.02 -45.49 -41.19
CA GLY A 514 -19.01 -46.19 -42.47
C GLY A 514 -19.63 -45.42 -43.66
N VAL A 515 -20.28 -44.29 -43.46
CA VAL A 515 -20.76 -43.37 -44.49
C VAL A 515 -20.00 -42.07 -44.45
N ASN A 516 -19.41 -41.67 -45.60
CA ASN A 516 -18.71 -40.41 -45.71
C ASN A 516 -19.60 -39.31 -46.25
N PRO A 517 -20.04 -38.32 -45.43
CA PRO A 517 -20.95 -37.26 -45.89
C PRO A 517 -20.34 -36.36 -46.99
N HIS A 518 -19.02 -36.32 -47.10
CA HIS A 518 -18.35 -35.57 -48.17
C HIS A 518 -18.72 -36.14 -49.56
N ASP A 519 -19.01 -37.43 -49.69
CA ASP A 519 -19.36 -38.07 -50.95
C ASP A 519 -20.76 -37.64 -51.48
N ALA A 520 -21.61 -37.20 -50.56
CA ALA A 520 -22.95 -36.70 -50.90
C ALA A 520 -22.95 -35.17 -51.22
N LEU A 521 -21.84 -34.49 -51.12
CA LEU A 521 -21.73 -33.08 -51.49
C LEU A 521 -21.65 -32.92 -53.02
N GLU A 522 -22.44 -31.99 -53.55
CA GLU A 522 -22.41 -31.64 -54.94
C GLU A 522 -21.79 -30.22 -55.09
N ALA A 523 -21.26 -29.91 -56.26
CA ALA A 523 -20.86 -28.57 -56.61
C ALA A 523 -22.07 -27.61 -56.56
N LYS A 524 -21.93 -26.49 -55.87
CA LYS A 524 -23.01 -25.53 -55.68
C LYS A 524 -22.46 -24.13 -55.47
N ASP A 525 -23.20 -23.12 -55.96
CA ASP A 525 -22.86 -21.71 -55.74
C ASP A 525 -21.45 -21.32 -56.23
N GLY A 526 -20.94 -22.02 -57.27
CA GLY A 526 -19.59 -21.75 -57.86
C GLY A 526 -18.44 -22.36 -57.06
N PHE A 527 -18.71 -23.26 -56.10
CA PHE A 527 -17.74 -24.06 -55.35
C PHE A 527 -17.77 -25.51 -55.79
N SER A 528 -16.58 -26.11 -55.95
CA SER A 528 -16.50 -27.55 -56.18
C SER A 528 -16.86 -28.35 -54.90
N LYS A 529 -17.02 -29.66 -55.06
CA LYS A 529 -17.26 -30.58 -53.91
C LYS A 529 -16.13 -30.51 -52.91
N GLU A 530 -14.87 -30.47 -53.37
CA GLU A 530 -13.66 -30.44 -52.59
C GLU A 530 -13.54 -29.12 -51.84
N GLU A 531 -13.83 -27.99 -52.48
CA GLU A 531 -13.84 -26.67 -51.88
C GLU A 531 -14.89 -26.57 -50.77
N ARG A 532 -16.10 -27.08 -51.00
CA ARG A 532 -17.17 -27.14 -49.97
C ARG A 532 -16.75 -28.01 -48.80
N SER A 533 -16.17 -29.18 -49.07
CA SER A 533 -15.62 -30.09 -48.06
C SER A 533 -14.55 -29.42 -47.22
N ALA A 534 -13.59 -28.72 -47.86
CA ALA A 534 -12.56 -28.00 -47.18
C ALA A 534 -13.13 -26.88 -46.28
N GLN A 535 -14.11 -26.11 -46.76
CA GLN A 535 -14.75 -25.07 -45.97
C GLN A 535 -15.52 -25.61 -44.75
N ILE A 536 -16.18 -26.78 -44.85
CA ILE A 536 -16.80 -27.43 -43.69
C ILE A 536 -15.76 -27.83 -42.66
N ILE A 537 -14.64 -28.42 -43.11
CA ILE A 537 -13.53 -28.78 -42.23
C ILE A 537 -12.91 -27.54 -41.56
N ILE A 538 -12.56 -26.49 -42.33
CA ILE A 538 -11.99 -25.24 -41.81
C ILE A 538 -12.94 -24.56 -40.82
N GLY A 539 -14.26 -24.67 -41.07
CA GLY A 539 -15.31 -24.05 -40.27
C GLY A 539 -15.34 -24.46 -38.80
N HIS A 540 -14.76 -25.65 -38.42
CA HIS A 540 -14.73 -26.03 -37.00
C HIS A 540 -13.94 -25.08 -36.13
N VAL A 541 -12.93 -24.40 -36.65
CA VAL A 541 -12.13 -23.42 -35.89
C VAL A 541 -12.99 -22.21 -35.52
N THR A 542 -13.73 -21.66 -36.50
CA THR A 542 -14.61 -20.49 -36.27
C THR A 542 -15.78 -20.84 -35.37
N GLU A 543 -16.41 -22.00 -35.58
CA GLU A 543 -17.49 -22.48 -34.73
C GLU A 543 -17.01 -22.84 -33.32
N GLY A 544 -15.83 -23.42 -33.21
CA GLY A 544 -15.16 -23.68 -31.93
C GLY A 544 -14.96 -22.40 -31.11
N LEU A 545 -14.49 -21.33 -31.76
CA LEU A 545 -14.32 -20.02 -31.12
C LEU A 545 -15.69 -19.45 -30.68
N ARG A 546 -16.73 -19.54 -31.52
CA ARG A 546 -18.07 -19.09 -31.18
C ARG A 546 -18.65 -19.84 -29.97
N LEU A 547 -18.44 -21.15 -29.91
CA LEU A 547 -18.84 -21.97 -28.76
C LEU A 547 -18.05 -21.62 -27.51
N ALA A 548 -16.73 -21.39 -27.63
CA ALA A 548 -15.87 -20.99 -26.52
C ALA A 548 -16.28 -19.63 -25.92
N GLU A 549 -16.61 -18.66 -26.76
CA GLU A 549 -17.10 -17.35 -26.34
C GLU A 549 -18.48 -17.46 -25.67
N LYS A 550 -19.41 -18.25 -26.23
CA LYS A 550 -20.72 -18.49 -25.65
C LYS A 550 -20.64 -19.11 -24.25
N HIS A 551 -19.69 -19.99 -24.03
CA HIS A 551 -19.48 -20.68 -22.77
C HIS A 551 -18.41 -19.98 -21.87
N HIS A 552 -17.99 -18.77 -22.21
CA HIS A 552 -17.06 -17.94 -21.45
C HIS A 552 -15.71 -18.63 -21.15
N LEU A 553 -15.21 -19.46 -22.08
CA LEU A 553 -13.90 -20.06 -21.91
C LEU A 553 -12.79 -18.99 -21.86
N PRO A 554 -11.73 -19.22 -21.07
CA PRO A 554 -10.59 -18.29 -21.00
C PRO A 554 -9.96 -18.04 -22.36
N LYS A 555 -9.44 -16.82 -22.58
CA LYS A 555 -8.75 -16.48 -23.83
C LYS A 555 -7.56 -17.38 -24.14
N SER A 556 -6.88 -17.88 -23.11
CA SER A 556 -5.80 -18.85 -23.25
C SER A 556 -6.29 -20.11 -23.98
N ILE A 557 -7.46 -20.61 -23.64
CA ILE A 557 -8.08 -21.78 -24.30
C ILE A 557 -8.59 -21.44 -25.70
N CYS A 558 -9.23 -20.29 -25.90
CA CYS A 558 -9.64 -19.82 -27.23
C CYS A 558 -8.46 -19.73 -28.20
N ASN A 559 -7.26 -19.37 -27.70
CA ASN A 559 -6.07 -19.31 -28.54
C ASN A 559 -5.65 -20.70 -29.06
N PHE A 560 -5.80 -21.78 -28.29
CA PHE A 560 -5.55 -23.14 -28.78
C PHE A 560 -6.51 -23.51 -29.92
N ILE A 561 -7.80 -23.23 -29.77
CA ILE A 561 -8.79 -23.44 -30.83
C ILE A 561 -8.40 -22.68 -32.10
N ARG A 562 -7.89 -21.48 -31.97
CA ARG A 562 -7.52 -20.61 -33.11
C ARG A 562 -6.25 -21.06 -33.82
N THR A 563 -5.27 -21.64 -33.11
CA THR A 563 -3.89 -21.79 -33.59
C THR A 563 -3.48 -23.22 -33.89
N HIS A 564 -4.28 -24.24 -33.51
CA HIS A 564 -3.86 -25.64 -33.62
C HIS A 564 -3.61 -26.11 -35.05
N HIS A 565 -4.25 -25.52 -36.04
CA HIS A 565 -3.94 -25.73 -37.47
C HIS A 565 -3.13 -24.60 -38.10
N GLY A 566 -2.93 -23.48 -37.38
CA GLY A 566 -2.23 -22.31 -37.89
C GLY A 566 -2.77 -21.80 -39.23
N ARG A 567 -1.88 -21.64 -40.20
CA ARG A 567 -2.20 -21.34 -41.60
C ARG A 567 -1.94 -22.53 -42.51
N GLY A 568 -2.10 -23.74 -41.99
CA GLY A 568 -1.95 -24.95 -42.77
C GLY A 568 -3.05 -25.07 -43.83
N LYS A 569 -2.85 -25.96 -44.82
CA LYS A 569 -3.84 -26.31 -45.84
C LYS A 569 -4.54 -27.61 -45.47
N VAL A 570 -5.82 -27.75 -45.85
CA VAL A 570 -6.56 -29.02 -45.82
C VAL A 570 -6.08 -29.85 -46.99
N LYS A 571 -4.89 -30.51 -46.80
CA LYS A 571 -4.10 -31.13 -47.87
C LYS A 571 -4.89 -32.19 -48.63
N TYR A 572 -5.78 -33.00 -47.98
CA TYR A 572 -6.56 -34.06 -48.63
C TYR A 572 -7.42 -33.49 -49.73
N PHE A 573 -8.31 -32.55 -49.45
CA PHE A 573 -9.21 -31.96 -50.45
C PHE A 573 -8.48 -31.03 -51.43
N TYR A 574 -7.38 -30.44 -51.04
CA TYR A 574 -6.55 -29.63 -51.91
C TYR A 574 -5.91 -30.49 -53.00
N ILE A 575 -5.33 -31.65 -52.67
CA ILE A 575 -4.73 -32.59 -53.63
C ILE A 575 -5.81 -33.23 -54.49
N GLN A 576 -6.96 -33.62 -53.93
CA GLN A 576 -8.05 -34.18 -54.64
C GLN A 576 -8.56 -33.20 -55.72
N TRP A 577 -8.75 -31.95 -55.36
CA TRP A 577 -9.11 -30.86 -56.29
C TRP A 577 -8.08 -30.69 -57.41
N GLN A 578 -6.80 -30.68 -57.10
CA GLN A 578 -5.73 -30.59 -58.12
C GLN A 578 -5.72 -31.76 -59.07
N ASN A 579 -5.98 -32.97 -58.60
CA ASN A 579 -6.05 -34.14 -59.43
C ASN A 579 -7.27 -34.14 -60.38
N GLU A 580 -8.37 -33.52 -59.94
CA GLU A 580 -9.57 -33.39 -60.76
C GLU A 580 -9.53 -32.20 -61.71
N HIS A 581 -8.70 -31.19 -61.41
CA HIS A 581 -8.55 -29.96 -62.21
C HIS A 581 -7.05 -29.68 -62.51
N PRO A 582 -6.37 -30.54 -63.31
CA PRO A 582 -4.93 -30.45 -63.53
C PRO A 582 -4.47 -29.17 -64.19
N ASP A 583 -5.33 -28.56 -65.00
CA ASP A 583 -5.04 -27.36 -65.79
C ASP A 583 -5.46 -26.06 -65.11
N GLU A 584 -6.02 -26.11 -63.89
CA GLU A 584 -6.52 -24.97 -63.17
C GLU A 584 -5.67 -24.68 -61.89
N THR A 585 -5.57 -23.42 -61.53
CA THR A 585 -4.92 -23.02 -60.27
C THR A 585 -5.93 -23.04 -59.11
N PRO A 586 -5.67 -23.76 -58.01
CA PRO A 586 -6.58 -23.82 -56.89
C PRO A 586 -6.74 -22.46 -56.22
N ARG A 587 -7.93 -22.20 -55.75
CA ARG A 587 -8.20 -21.01 -54.89
C ARG A 587 -7.68 -21.29 -53.48
N ASP A 588 -6.38 -21.07 -53.28
CA ASP A 588 -5.61 -21.38 -52.05
C ASP A 588 -6.31 -20.92 -50.78
N ALA A 589 -6.98 -19.77 -50.79
CA ALA A 589 -7.69 -19.25 -49.62
C ALA A 589 -8.83 -20.13 -49.14
N LEU A 590 -9.43 -20.93 -50.04
CA LEU A 590 -10.55 -21.84 -49.66
C LEU A 590 -10.05 -23.11 -48.97
N PHE A 591 -8.78 -23.46 -49.15
CA PHE A 591 -8.19 -24.67 -48.54
C PHE A 591 -7.28 -24.32 -47.36
N THR A 592 -7.11 -23.04 -47.01
CA THR A 592 -6.15 -22.59 -45.98
C THR A 592 -6.90 -22.16 -44.71
N TYR A 593 -6.42 -22.66 -43.57
CA TYR A 593 -6.95 -22.25 -42.27
C TYR A 593 -6.67 -20.77 -42.00
N PRO A 594 -7.60 -20.06 -41.31
CA PRO A 594 -7.48 -18.61 -41.09
C PRO A 594 -6.30 -18.21 -40.19
N GLY A 595 -5.78 -19.15 -39.41
CA GLY A 595 -4.67 -18.89 -38.49
C GLY A 595 -5.08 -18.07 -37.27
N PRO A 596 -4.14 -17.47 -36.56
CA PRO A 596 -2.69 -17.39 -36.82
C PRO A 596 -1.90 -18.65 -36.48
N ASN A 597 -0.62 -18.69 -36.86
CA ASN A 597 0.32 -19.69 -36.41
C ASN A 597 0.55 -19.60 -34.88
N PRO A 598 1.00 -20.69 -34.22
CA PRO A 598 1.38 -20.70 -32.82
C PRO A 598 2.34 -19.58 -32.43
N THR A 599 2.13 -18.99 -31.25
CA THR A 599 2.97 -17.93 -30.70
C THR A 599 3.56 -18.27 -29.35
N THR A 600 3.12 -19.38 -28.73
CA THR A 600 3.68 -19.89 -27.46
C THR A 600 4.10 -21.34 -27.63
N LYS A 601 4.98 -21.83 -26.73
CA LYS A 601 5.42 -23.23 -26.71
C LYS A 601 4.23 -24.17 -26.59
N GLU A 602 3.28 -23.85 -25.74
CA GLU A 602 2.08 -24.66 -25.49
C GLU A 602 1.23 -24.84 -26.75
N GLN A 603 1.05 -23.78 -27.54
CA GLN A 603 0.31 -23.85 -28.80
C GLN A 603 1.05 -24.70 -29.86
N ALA A 604 2.38 -24.57 -29.92
CA ALA A 604 3.21 -25.38 -30.82
C ALA A 604 3.16 -26.88 -30.45
N ILE A 605 3.20 -27.17 -29.14
CA ILE A 605 3.06 -28.55 -28.63
C ILE A 605 1.72 -29.15 -29.08
N LEU A 606 0.63 -28.42 -28.89
CA LEU A 606 -0.69 -28.91 -29.34
C LEU A 606 -0.69 -29.19 -30.83
N MET A 607 -0.20 -28.27 -31.66
CA MET A 607 -0.15 -28.44 -33.11
C MET A 607 0.67 -29.67 -33.54
N MET A 608 1.79 -29.95 -32.88
CA MET A 608 2.59 -31.14 -33.14
C MET A 608 1.83 -32.43 -32.73
N CYS A 609 1.30 -32.43 -31.50
CA CYS A 609 0.63 -33.62 -30.95
C CYS A 609 -0.66 -33.96 -31.68
N ASP A 610 -1.47 -32.96 -32.07
CA ASP A 610 -2.71 -33.13 -32.82
C ASP A 610 -2.44 -33.78 -34.17
N ALA A 611 -1.53 -33.22 -34.97
CA ALA A 611 -1.16 -33.74 -36.26
C ALA A 611 -0.56 -35.18 -36.21
N VAL A 612 0.27 -35.45 -35.20
CA VAL A 612 0.89 -36.74 -34.99
C VAL A 612 -0.11 -37.79 -34.56
N GLU A 613 -1.02 -37.48 -33.62
CA GLU A 613 -2.07 -38.39 -33.16
C GLU A 613 -3.03 -38.76 -34.29
N ALA A 614 -3.54 -37.72 -34.97
CA ALA A 614 -4.49 -37.94 -36.09
C ALA A 614 -3.85 -38.80 -37.21
N SER A 615 -2.60 -38.52 -37.56
CA SER A 615 -1.92 -39.31 -38.62
C SER A 615 -1.49 -40.71 -38.16
N SER A 616 -1.24 -40.94 -36.87
CA SER A 616 -0.85 -42.22 -36.33
C SER A 616 -1.95 -43.28 -36.50
N ARG A 617 -3.23 -42.89 -36.51
CA ARG A 617 -4.38 -43.78 -36.69
C ARG A 617 -4.44 -44.42 -38.08
N SER A 618 -3.78 -43.84 -39.08
CA SER A 618 -3.77 -44.34 -40.45
C SER A 618 -2.60 -45.27 -40.75
N LEU A 619 -1.72 -45.53 -39.80
CA LEU A 619 -0.62 -46.47 -39.96
C LEU A 619 -1.13 -47.92 -40.04
N LYS A 620 -0.56 -48.71 -40.97
CA LYS A 620 -0.88 -50.12 -41.12
C LYS A 620 -0.19 -51.00 -40.07
N GLU A 621 1.02 -50.57 -39.66
CA GLU A 621 1.86 -51.26 -38.67
C GLU A 621 2.45 -50.22 -37.68
N TYR A 622 2.45 -50.59 -36.39
CA TYR A 622 2.91 -49.73 -35.32
C TYR A 622 4.33 -50.17 -34.83
N THR A 623 5.29 -50.26 -35.77
CA THR A 623 6.66 -50.52 -35.44
C THR A 623 7.37 -49.25 -34.96
N LYS A 624 8.52 -49.42 -34.27
CA LYS A 624 9.30 -48.29 -33.83
C LYS A 624 9.76 -47.41 -35.00
N GLU A 625 10.11 -48.06 -36.09
CA GLU A 625 10.60 -47.44 -37.32
C GLU A 625 9.47 -46.62 -37.98
N SER A 626 8.28 -47.18 -38.15
CA SER A 626 7.13 -46.53 -38.79
C SER A 626 6.65 -45.34 -37.95
N LEU A 627 6.62 -45.45 -36.62
CA LEU A 627 6.25 -44.34 -35.71
C LEU A 627 7.33 -43.25 -35.74
N THR A 628 8.61 -43.59 -35.75
CA THR A 628 9.73 -42.63 -35.82
C THR A 628 9.67 -41.84 -37.14
N GLU A 629 9.47 -42.54 -38.27
CA GLU A 629 9.36 -41.89 -39.57
C GLU A 629 8.13 -40.96 -39.63
N LEU A 630 6.97 -41.40 -39.12
CA LEU A 630 5.77 -40.61 -39.10
C LEU A 630 5.97 -39.31 -38.30
N VAL A 631 6.45 -39.40 -37.04
CA VAL A 631 6.66 -38.26 -36.15
C VAL A 631 7.64 -37.27 -36.76
N ASN A 632 8.79 -37.78 -37.29
CA ASN A 632 9.77 -36.90 -37.93
C ASN A 632 9.18 -36.20 -39.15
N ARG A 633 8.56 -36.94 -40.07
CA ARG A 633 7.97 -36.35 -41.28
C ARG A 633 6.95 -35.25 -40.98
N ILE A 634 6.07 -35.44 -39.98
CA ILE A 634 5.01 -34.46 -39.65
C ILE A 634 5.63 -33.21 -39.05
N ILE A 635 6.48 -33.39 -38.03
CA ILE A 635 7.03 -32.23 -37.30
C ILE A 635 8.01 -31.47 -38.18
N ASP A 636 8.87 -32.17 -38.97
CA ASP A 636 9.80 -31.50 -39.88
C ASP A 636 9.09 -30.75 -40.98
N THR A 637 7.94 -31.26 -41.48
CA THR A 637 7.07 -30.52 -42.41
C THR A 637 6.51 -29.26 -41.77
N GLN A 638 6.03 -29.32 -40.53
CA GLN A 638 5.52 -28.13 -39.80
C GLN A 638 6.61 -27.08 -39.59
N VAL A 639 7.84 -27.52 -39.29
CA VAL A 639 9.00 -26.63 -39.18
C VAL A 639 9.35 -25.98 -40.54
N ALA A 640 9.39 -26.78 -41.61
CA ALA A 640 9.70 -26.34 -42.96
C ALA A 640 8.64 -25.36 -43.50
N ASP A 641 7.36 -25.60 -43.20
CA ASP A 641 6.23 -24.71 -43.52
C ASP A 641 6.23 -23.41 -42.68
N GLY A 642 7.19 -23.23 -41.77
CA GLY A 642 7.34 -22.03 -40.95
C GLY A 642 6.27 -21.84 -39.86
N ALA A 643 5.60 -22.93 -39.45
CA ALA A 643 4.52 -22.86 -38.45
C ALA A 643 4.98 -22.29 -37.12
N PHE A 644 6.25 -22.47 -36.74
CA PHE A 644 6.81 -22.10 -35.43
C PHE A 644 7.70 -20.85 -35.46
N LEU A 645 7.79 -20.12 -36.55
CA LEU A 645 8.66 -18.92 -36.70
C LEU A 645 8.40 -17.83 -35.64
N ARG A 646 7.19 -17.73 -35.12
CA ARG A 646 6.80 -16.73 -34.09
C ARG A 646 6.75 -17.31 -32.68
N CYS A 647 7.15 -18.57 -32.51
CA CYS A 647 7.07 -19.29 -31.26
C CYS A 647 8.45 -19.33 -30.56
N PRO A 648 8.53 -19.13 -29.25
CA PRO A 648 9.79 -19.25 -28.50
C PRO A 648 10.17 -20.72 -28.23
N ILE A 649 9.97 -21.62 -29.19
CA ILE A 649 10.35 -23.02 -29.13
C ILE A 649 11.74 -23.18 -29.76
N THR A 650 12.60 -23.95 -29.12
CA THR A 650 13.98 -24.22 -29.61
C THR A 650 14.03 -25.51 -30.39
N PHE A 651 15.07 -25.70 -31.22
CA PHE A 651 15.32 -26.97 -31.88
C PHE A 651 15.48 -28.13 -30.90
N ARG A 652 16.05 -27.88 -29.72
CA ARG A 652 16.13 -28.85 -28.64
C ARG A 652 14.74 -29.25 -28.12
N ASP A 653 13.86 -28.25 -27.89
CA ASP A 653 12.47 -28.53 -27.47
C ASP A 653 11.74 -29.39 -28.51
N ILE A 654 11.98 -29.19 -29.81
CA ILE A 654 11.39 -29.95 -30.91
C ILE A 654 11.94 -31.39 -30.89
N SER A 655 13.24 -31.58 -30.71
CA SER A 655 13.84 -32.92 -30.59
C SER A 655 13.28 -33.68 -29.38
N ASP A 656 13.25 -33.03 -28.18
CA ASP A 656 12.67 -33.59 -26.97
C ASP A 656 11.18 -33.98 -27.17
N ALA A 657 10.44 -33.14 -27.89
CA ALA A 657 9.01 -33.39 -28.19
C ALA A 657 8.84 -34.64 -29.10
N LYS A 658 9.67 -34.78 -30.13
CA LYS A 658 9.68 -35.96 -31.00
C LYS A 658 9.93 -37.26 -30.22
N ASP A 659 10.95 -37.24 -29.37
CA ASP A 659 11.33 -38.43 -28.55
C ASP A 659 10.17 -38.85 -27.64
N VAL A 660 9.54 -37.87 -26.94
CA VAL A 660 8.40 -38.14 -26.06
C VAL A 660 7.21 -38.70 -26.85
N LEU A 661 6.93 -38.14 -28.03
CA LEU A 661 5.80 -38.59 -28.86
C LEU A 661 6.04 -40.05 -29.37
N ILE A 662 7.26 -40.37 -29.83
CA ILE A 662 7.58 -41.72 -30.29
C ILE A 662 7.42 -42.74 -29.16
N ASP A 663 7.93 -42.42 -27.95
CA ASP A 663 7.84 -43.34 -26.80
C ASP A 663 6.41 -43.54 -26.31
N ASN A 664 5.61 -42.45 -26.26
CA ASN A 664 4.20 -42.53 -25.84
C ASN A 664 3.34 -43.29 -26.87
N LEU A 665 3.55 -43.03 -28.18
CA LEU A 665 2.81 -43.77 -29.22
C LEU A 665 3.10 -45.26 -29.21
N LYS A 666 4.35 -45.69 -28.97
CA LYS A 666 4.67 -47.09 -28.75
C LYS A 666 3.87 -47.71 -27.61
N THR A 667 3.74 -46.95 -26.49
CA THR A 667 2.97 -47.41 -25.32
C THR A 667 1.47 -47.53 -25.63
N ILE A 668 0.92 -46.56 -26.37
CA ILE A 668 -0.50 -46.49 -26.73
C ILE A 668 -0.87 -47.64 -27.67
N TYR A 669 -0.01 -47.91 -28.65
CA TYR A 669 -0.25 -48.93 -29.69
C TYR A 669 0.43 -50.28 -29.41
N HIS A 670 0.91 -50.54 -28.19
CA HIS A 670 1.50 -51.81 -27.80
C HIS A 670 0.45 -52.92 -27.98
N THR A 671 0.71 -53.86 -28.90
CA THR A 671 -0.18 -54.97 -29.15
C THR A 671 -0.33 -55.80 -27.89
N ARG A 672 -1.56 -55.91 -27.40
CA ARG A 672 -1.89 -56.89 -26.37
C ARG A 672 -1.58 -58.27 -26.92
N ILE A 673 -0.80 -59.07 -26.20
CA ILE A 673 -0.58 -60.47 -26.48
C ILE A 673 -1.96 -61.12 -26.59
N ALA A 674 -2.27 -61.69 -27.77
CA ALA A 674 -3.53 -62.47 -27.95
C ALA A 674 -3.51 -63.58 -26.90
N TYR A 675 -4.53 -63.66 -26.08
CA TYR A 675 -4.70 -64.77 -25.18
C TYR A 675 -4.82 -66.03 -26.00
N PRO A 676 -3.97 -67.07 -25.76
CA PRO A 676 -4.09 -68.33 -26.47
C PRO A 676 -5.45 -68.93 -26.22
N THR A 677 -6.18 -69.29 -27.33
CA THR A 677 -7.45 -69.98 -27.22
C THR A 677 -7.16 -71.42 -26.76
N LEU A 678 -7.81 -71.85 -25.67
CA LEU A 678 -7.82 -73.24 -25.27
C LEU A 678 -8.42 -74.06 -26.44
N HIS A 679 -7.57 -74.83 -27.14
CA HIS A 679 -8.07 -75.84 -28.01
C HIS A 679 -8.67 -76.97 -27.16
N PRO A 680 -9.96 -77.35 -27.33
CA PRO A 680 -10.49 -78.47 -26.60
C PRO A 680 -9.71 -79.71 -27.03
N HIS A 681 -9.13 -80.41 -26.09
CA HIS A 681 -8.52 -81.74 -26.31
C HIS A 681 -9.58 -82.63 -27.00
N GLN A 682 -9.31 -83.06 -28.23
CA GLN A 682 -10.04 -84.15 -28.82
C GLN A 682 -9.71 -85.39 -27.96
N GLU A 683 -10.63 -85.84 -27.12
CA GLU A 683 -10.61 -87.16 -26.50
C GLU A 683 -10.63 -88.22 -27.60
N GLU A 684 -9.44 -88.78 -27.91
CA GLU A 684 -9.37 -90.10 -28.57
C GLU A 684 -10.07 -91.11 -27.66
N ARG A 685 -11.24 -91.62 -28.12
CA ARG A 685 -11.91 -92.72 -27.46
C ARG A 685 -11.06 -93.97 -27.63
N PRO A 686 -10.52 -94.60 -26.56
CA PRO A 686 -9.91 -95.92 -26.65
C PRO A 686 -11.00 -96.96 -26.69
N ALA A 687 -10.81 -97.94 -27.53
CA ALA A 687 -11.70 -99.09 -27.80
C ALA A 687 -12.06 -99.83 -26.50
N ARG A 688 -13.36 -100.24 -26.39
CA ARG A 688 -13.88 -101.14 -25.38
C ARG A 688 -13.16 -102.47 -25.35
N THR A 689 -12.44 -102.78 -24.27
CA THR A 689 -12.21 -104.13 -23.80
C THR A 689 -12.88 -104.38 -22.48
N ARG A 690 -13.87 -105.33 -22.52
CA ARG A 690 -14.59 -105.85 -21.33
C ARG A 690 -13.62 -106.65 -20.48
N ARG A 691 -13.44 -106.39 -19.19
CA ARG A 691 -13.37 -107.43 -18.15
C ARG A 691 -13.70 -106.90 -16.76
N ARG A 692 -14.66 -107.54 -16.20
CA ARG A 692 -15.16 -107.88 -14.89
C ARG A 692 -14.20 -107.60 -13.65
N GLY A 693 -14.84 -107.06 -12.64
CA GLY A 693 -14.69 -107.61 -11.29
C GLY A 693 -14.03 -106.79 -10.22
N GLY A 694 -14.77 -106.51 -9.14
CA GLY A 694 -14.15 -106.39 -7.85
C GLY A 694 -14.43 -105.10 -7.11
N SER A 695 -15.43 -105.19 -6.29
CA SER A 695 -15.81 -104.47 -5.07
C SER A 695 -14.68 -104.01 -4.20
N LEU A 696 -14.87 -102.92 -3.51
CA LEU A 696 -14.91 -102.72 -2.05
C LEU A 696 -14.51 -101.29 -1.62
N PHE A 697 -15.43 -100.64 -1.00
CA PHE A 697 -15.33 -99.96 0.32
C PHE A 697 -14.10 -98.98 0.50
N THR A 698 -14.23 -97.86 0.99
CA THR A 698 -14.77 -97.19 2.18
C THR A 698 -14.20 -95.76 2.24
N SER A 699 -15.01 -94.81 2.34
CA SER A 699 -15.25 -93.96 3.52
C SER A 699 -14.17 -92.97 3.95
N LEU A 700 -14.70 -91.87 4.33
CA LEU A 700 -14.34 -90.88 5.33
C LEU A 700 -13.65 -89.61 4.80
N ARG A 701 -14.45 -88.61 4.76
CA ARG A 701 -14.75 -87.56 5.77
C ARG A 701 -13.61 -86.58 6.11
N ARG A 702 -13.96 -85.37 5.81
CA ARG A 702 -13.90 -84.17 6.68
C ARG A 702 -12.63 -83.39 6.89
N ASN A 703 -12.89 -82.16 6.65
CA ASN A 703 -12.55 -80.95 7.47
C ASN A 703 -11.15 -80.36 7.18
N THR A 704 -11.00 -79.17 6.89
CA THR A 704 -11.55 -77.93 7.44
C THR A 704 -11.40 -76.85 6.38
#